data_549c94c467ec17a45db4e599dc8ed0fe
#
_entry.id   549c94c467ec17a45db4e599dc8ed0fe
#
_cell.length_a   1.000
_cell.length_b   1.000
_cell.length_c   1.000
_cell.angle_alpha   90.00
_cell.angle_beta   90.00
_cell.angle_gamma   90.00
#
_symmetry.space_group_name_H-M   'P 1'
#
loop_
_entity.id
_entity.type
_entity.pdbx_description
1 polymer ?
#
loop_
_entity_poly.entity_id
_entity_poly.type
_entity_poly.pdbx_seq_one_letter_code
_entity_poly.pdbx_strand_id
1 'polypeptide(L)'
;MLQRTIFNYKQRNTNYKVLSVGAALLIALSTFVGIRAQAPAPAYANFEPAQTNPIRLSLNSELLFAVNTANNSLSVFNVSQPGSPVLETEIPVGLGPVSVNQNTDGEVWVVNQVSNDISVVTLSTTGPSLVTRTIDLRLSQGDNVAEPMDVVFTGGQAYVSISRANEIVVINTSTGALTTTIPLFGGEPRALAVSPDGSTVYAAFAMAGNASTIIPATNPNVPPQCGTPGVANCSPPINPALPAPPPAGLIVPANDPNWSSVIKYTMPDNGVAAIKTGTTPSVSYYSHVGTINLGMAVNPQNGDIYVANTDALNLINFEPNLCGHWVSNQITHIQVSTGTVTPVDLNPGVSYGCPPANPAANLSIALAQPTNVVFDPSGNFMYVAAFGTDRVAKVDTNGNVLGFAEVALPSGSGANVDPANKRGPRGLALNASAGILYSLNRIANTISIIPTSLEGVTEIPVGTDPTPATIKAGRGFLYDAKLSGTGNGSCASCHVDGEMDHLAWNLGDPTATMTTYVQDGRTFQFHPMKGPMTTLTLRGLSSLAPYHWRGDKPNFAAFNVAFQVLMGGNQLNTADMDLYTTFVNSVLYLPNPNRNLDNTLPTSQNGGNPSAGLNDYLTVKGTNVPPGSIVGVSSPATCQACHVADPGPGTSLLINPDINGQPMKIPQLREMYQKQLFTNTAPETIDGFGNVHDGSVPSLTTFLNRNGFSGYTQTQKNDIQAFMLCFDTGTAPAVGYTRTLTYADITDTAVQSDWTLLQ
;
A
#
# COMPACT_ATOMS: atom_id res chain seq x y z
N MET A 1 -23.15 -12.62 16.50
CA MET A 1 -23.15 -13.68 17.56
C MET A 1 -22.03 -14.71 17.36
N LEU A 2 -21.58 -15.01 16.17
CA LEU A 2 -20.49 -15.99 15.90
C LEU A 2 -19.06 -15.46 16.15
N GLN A 3 -18.79 -14.18 16.01
CA GLN A 3 -17.46 -13.61 16.29
C GLN A 3 -17.02 -13.69 17.78
N ARG A 4 -17.96 -13.89 18.72
CA ARG A 4 -17.63 -14.11 20.14
C ARG A 4 -17.29 -15.56 20.47
N THR A 5 -17.55 -16.51 19.61
CA THR A 5 -17.43 -17.96 19.92
C THR A 5 -16.01 -18.50 19.68
N ILE A 6 -15.18 -17.85 18.88
CA ILE A 6 -13.81 -18.31 18.60
C ILE A 6 -12.84 -18.06 19.78
N PHE A 7 -13.17 -17.14 20.71
CA PHE A 7 -12.28 -16.79 21.82
C PHE A 7 -12.55 -17.52 23.14
N ASN A 8 -13.57 -18.40 23.25
CA ASN A 8 -13.96 -19.01 24.55
C ASN A 8 -14.00 -20.54 24.55
N TYR A 9 -13.10 -21.23 23.84
CA TYR A 9 -13.00 -22.68 23.96
C TYR A 9 -11.79 -23.10 24.83
N LYS A 10 -11.86 -22.80 26.15
CA LYS A 10 -11.12 -23.51 27.19
C LYS A 10 -11.82 -23.26 28.54
N GLN A 11 -12.77 -24.10 28.86
CA GLN A 11 -13.05 -24.65 30.20
C GLN A 11 -14.39 -25.39 30.20
N ARG A 12 -14.35 -26.70 30.09
CA ARG A 12 -15.29 -27.58 30.74
C ARG A 12 -14.55 -28.83 31.20
N ASN A 13 -14.36 -28.87 32.52
CA ASN A 13 -13.96 -30.07 33.25
C ASN A 13 -15.03 -31.16 33.10
N THR A 14 -14.60 -32.36 32.79
CA THR A 14 -15.39 -33.53 33.14
C THR A 14 -14.48 -34.58 33.79
N ASN A 15 -14.77 -34.84 35.06
CA ASN A 15 -14.18 -35.88 35.85
C ASN A 15 -14.50 -37.29 35.25
N TYR A 16 -13.48 -38.13 35.07
CA TYR A 16 -13.65 -39.57 35.11
C TYR A 16 -12.60 -40.27 35.97
N LYS A 17 -13.08 -41.25 36.70
CA LYS A 17 -12.45 -41.96 37.81
C LYS A 17 -11.27 -42.81 37.36
N VAL A 18 -10.32 -42.86 38.27
CA VAL A 18 -9.16 -43.76 38.32
C VAL A 18 -9.60 -45.24 38.36
N LEU A 19 -8.94 -46.07 37.56
CA LEU A 19 -8.76 -47.49 37.83
C LEU A 19 -7.33 -47.88 37.47
N SER A 20 -6.58 -48.27 38.49
CA SER A 20 -5.23 -48.79 38.45
C SER A 20 -5.18 -50.22 37.94
N VAL A 21 -4.20 -50.63 37.13
CA VAL A 21 -3.47 -51.94 37.20
C VAL A 21 -2.22 -51.93 36.31
N GLY A 22 -1.07 -52.23 36.90
CA GLY A 22 -0.06 -53.11 36.34
C GLY A 22 1.05 -52.54 35.46
N ALA A 23 2.24 -52.55 36.03
CA ALA A 23 3.52 -52.22 35.41
C ALA A 23 3.95 -53.23 34.30
N ALA A 24 4.49 -52.72 33.19
CA ALA A 24 5.53 -53.42 32.42
C ALA A 24 6.46 -52.38 31.76
N LEU A 25 7.72 -52.45 32.10
CA LEU A 25 8.82 -51.70 31.50
C LEU A 25 9.00 -52.13 30.04
N LEU A 26 8.87 -51.17 29.10
CA LEU A 26 9.44 -51.29 27.76
C LEU A 26 9.99 -49.90 27.37
N ILE A 27 11.31 -49.84 27.28
CA ILE A 27 12.04 -48.72 26.74
C ILE A 27 11.74 -48.62 25.26
N ALA A 28 10.90 -47.66 24.86
CA ALA A 28 10.76 -47.24 23.48
C ALA A 28 11.33 -45.84 23.36
N LEU A 29 12.35 -45.66 22.51
CA LEU A 29 12.81 -44.37 22.06
C LEU A 29 11.62 -43.57 21.51
N SER A 30 11.06 -42.68 22.30
CA SER A 30 10.11 -41.69 21.82
C SER A 30 10.91 -40.52 21.25
N THR A 31 10.90 -40.40 19.93
CA THR A 31 11.21 -39.14 19.23
C THR A 31 10.28 -38.06 19.80
N PHE A 32 10.84 -37.15 20.60
CA PHE A 32 10.15 -35.94 21.00
C PHE A 32 9.92 -35.10 19.75
N VAL A 33 8.77 -35.24 19.10
CA VAL A 33 8.18 -34.19 18.30
C VAL A 33 7.74 -33.14 19.31
N GLY A 34 8.58 -32.14 19.51
CA GLY A 34 8.22 -30.99 20.34
C GLY A 34 7.04 -30.27 19.69
N ILE A 35 5.84 -30.50 20.21
CA ILE A 35 4.72 -29.61 19.97
C ILE A 35 5.15 -28.27 20.58
N ARG A 36 5.68 -27.36 19.75
CA ARG A 36 5.81 -25.95 20.13
C ARG A 36 4.40 -25.48 20.41
N ALA A 37 4.07 -25.24 21.66
CA ALA A 37 2.90 -24.47 22.00
C ALA A 37 2.99 -23.16 21.21
N GLN A 38 2.13 -22.99 20.22
CA GLN A 38 2.05 -21.75 19.46
C GLN A 38 1.75 -20.65 20.48
N ALA A 39 2.60 -19.65 20.56
CA ALA A 39 2.32 -18.48 21.39
C ALA A 39 0.91 -17.97 21.04
N PRO A 40 0.10 -17.55 22.01
CA PRO A 40 -1.21 -17.00 21.71
C PRO A 40 -1.03 -15.90 20.66
N ALA A 41 -1.80 -15.96 19.59
CA ALA A 41 -1.78 -14.95 18.55
C ALA A 41 -1.90 -13.57 19.21
N PRO A 42 -1.10 -12.57 18.83
CA PRO A 42 -1.20 -11.24 19.41
C PRO A 42 -2.64 -10.75 19.27
N ALA A 43 -3.16 -10.10 20.30
CA ALA A 43 -4.54 -9.58 20.34
C ALA A 43 -4.80 -8.51 19.25
N TYR A 44 -3.77 -8.05 18.58
CA TYR A 44 -3.79 -7.05 17.51
C TYR A 44 -2.86 -7.48 16.37
N ALA A 45 -3.37 -7.47 15.14
CA ALA A 45 -2.62 -7.72 13.92
C ALA A 45 -2.61 -6.43 13.07
N ASN A 46 -1.44 -5.96 12.69
CA ASN A 46 -1.27 -4.73 11.93
C ASN A 46 -1.09 -5.04 10.44
N PHE A 47 -2.19 -5.03 9.69
CA PHE A 47 -2.17 -5.16 8.23
C PHE A 47 -2.06 -3.80 7.51
N GLU A 48 -2.07 -2.70 8.21
CA GLU A 48 -2.01 -1.34 7.67
C GLU A 48 -2.91 -1.13 6.44
N PRO A 49 -4.25 -1.38 6.54
CA PRO A 49 -5.16 -1.27 5.41
C PRO A 49 -5.25 0.16 4.87
N ALA A 50 -5.40 0.29 3.56
CA ALA A 50 -5.38 1.57 2.84
C ALA A 50 -6.77 2.21 2.79
N GLN A 51 -7.19 2.94 3.85
CA GLN A 51 -8.47 3.65 3.87
C GLN A 51 -8.63 4.56 2.64
N THR A 52 -9.77 4.45 1.95
CA THR A 52 -10.08 5.21 0.73
C THR A 52 -11.21 6.22 0.98
N ASN A 53 -12.44 5.76 1.25
CA ASN A 53 -13.58 6.61 1.63
C ASN A 53 -14.15 6.17 2.99
N PRO A 54 -13.39 6.39 4.10
CA PRO A 54 -13.66 5.74 5.38
C PRO A 54 -14.80 6.37 6.19
N ILE A 55 -15.37 7.48 5.74
CA ILE A 55 -16.44 8.20 6.45
C ILE A 55 -17.49 8.72 5.48
N ARG A 56 -18.77 8.60 5.85
CA ARG A 56 -19.90 9.05 5.01
C ARG A 56 -21.04 9.55 5.87
N LEU A 57 -21.63 10.67 5.48
CA LEU A 57 -22.90 11.13 6.03
C LEU A 57 -24.05 10.36 5.37
N SER A 58 -25.10 9.99 6.15
CA SER A 58 -26.30 9.35 5.59
C SER A 58 -27.04 10.25 4.61
N LEU A 59 -27.83 9.65 3.71
CA LEU A 59 -28.59 10.36 2.68
C LEU A 59 -29.51 11.43 3.28
N ASN A 60 -30.07 11.19 4.47
CA ASN A 60 -30.92 12.14 5.21
C ASN A 60 -30.12 13.06 6.14
N SER A 61 -28.79 12.91 6.22
CA SER A 61 -27.89 13.68 7.09
C SER A 61 -28.16 13.54 8.61
N GLU A 62 -28.81 12.47 9.05
CA GLU A 62 -29.08 12.20 10.48
C GLU A 62 -28.08 11.27 11.12
N LEU A 63 -27.37 10.45 10.30
CA LEU A 63 -26.34 9.51 10.75
C LEU A 63 -25.01 9.82 10.07
N LEU A 64 -23.91 9.49 10.79
CA LEU A 64 -22.57 9.50 10.25
C LEU A 64 -21.99 8.09 10.39
N PHE A 65 -21.55 7.53 9.28
CA PHE A 65 -20.90 6.22 9.20
C PHE A 65 -19.39 6.40 9.13
N ALA A 66 -18.66 5.71 9.99
CA ALA A 66 -17.20 5.73 10.00
C ALA A 66 -16.65 4.31 10.12
N VAL A 67 -15.75 3.89 9.22
CA VAL A 67 -15.06 2.61 9.38
C VAL A 67 -14.06 2.71 10.52
N ASN A 68 -14.18 1.84 11.51
CA ASN A 68 -13.19 1.66 12.55
C ASN A 68 -12.24 0.53 12.13
N THR A 69 -11.26 0.87 11.29
CA THR A 69 -10.28 -0.08 10.75
C THR A 69 -9.47 -0.76 11.84
N ALA A 70 -9.22 -0.07 12.96
CA ALA A 70 -8.48 -0.61 14.09
C ALA A 70 -9.24 -1.77 14.79
N ASN A 71 -10.58 -1.72 14.79
CA ASN A 71 -11.46 -2.68 15.47
C ASN A 71 -12.26 -3.57 14.50
N ASN A 72 -12.06 -3.44 13.19
CA ASN A 72 -12.83 -4.16 12.17
C ASN A 72 -14.34 -4.00 12.37
N SER A 73 -14.80 -2.77 12.50
CA SER A 73 -16.20 -2.44 12.74
C SER A 73 -16.63 -1.20 11.95
N LEU A 74 -17.94 -1.06 11.75
CA LEU A 74 -18.60 0.16 11.33
C LEU A 74 -19.12 0.88 12.58
N SER A 75 -18.67 2.10 12.81
CA SER A 75 -19.22 2.99 13.83
C SER A 75 -20.33 3.84 13.24
N VAL A 76 -21.49 3.86 13.91
CA VAL A 76 -22.66 4.64 13.51
C VAL A 76 -22.91 5.70 14.58
N PHE A 77 -22.87 6.96 14.16
CA PHE A 77 -23.09 8.12 15.01
C PHE A 77 -24.41 8.80 14.66
N ASN A 78 -25.17 9.20 15.68
CA ASN A 78 -26.26 10.15 15.55
C ASN A 78 -25.68 11.56 15.42
N VAL A 79 -26.06 12.27 14.37
CA VAL A 79 -25.63 13.65 14.11
C VAL A 79 -26.83 14.63 14.03
N SER A 80 -27.92 14.30 14.71
CA SER A 80 -29.04 15.25 14.88
C SER A 80 -28.61 16.56 15.55
N GLN A 81 -27.51 16.49 16.34
CA GLN A 81 -26.74 17.64 16.81
C GLN A 81 -25.39 17.62 16.09
N PRO A 82 -25.25 18.25 14.91
CA PRO A 82 -24.07 18.07 14.04
C PRO A 82 -22.72 18.43 14.69
N GLY A 83 -22.71 19.40 15.62
CA GLY A 83 -21.51 19.79 16.38
C GLY A 83 -21.15 18.84 17.52
N SER A 84 -21.97 17.84 17.83
CA SER A 84 -21.82 16.92 18.97
C SER A 84 -22.31 15.51 18.59
N PRO A 85 -21.66 14.81 17.65
CA PRO A 85 -22.03 13.45 17.26
C PRO A 85 -22.00 12.49 18.45
N VAL A 86 -22.98 11.59 18.53
CA VAL A 86 -23.08 10.56 19.58
C VAL A 86 -22.95 9.18 18.95
N LEU A 87 -22.00 8.38 19.41
CA LEU A 87 -21.84 6.99 18.98
C LEU A 87 -23.05 6.15 19.43
N GLU A 88 -23.84 5.63 18.50
CA GLU A 88 -24.98 4.77 18.79
C GLU A 88 -24.59 3.30 18.86
N THR A 89 -23.75 2.84 17.93
CA THR A 89 -23.35 1.43 17.87
C THR A 89 -22.05 1.23 17.09
N GLU A 90 -21.32 0.15 17.41
CA GLU A 90 -20.24 -0.43 16.61
C GLU A 90 -20.71 -1.78 16.08
N ILE A 91 -20.73 -1.94 14.77
CA ILE A 91 -21.19 -3.16 14.08
C ILE A 91 -19.96 -3.88 13.54
N PRO A 92 -19.64 -5.11 14.04
CA PRO A 92 -18.54 -5.88 13.49
C PRO A 92 -18.73 -6.16 11.99
N VAL A 93 -17.66 -5.94 11.20
CA VAL A 93 -17.61 -6.19 9.76
C VAL A 93 -16.42 -7.08 9.40
N GLY A 94 -16.07 -7.20 8.12
CA GLY A 94 -14.87 -7.91 7.68
C GLY A 94 -13.57 -7.26 8.15
N LEU A 95 -12.45 -7.92 7.85
CA LEU A 95 -11.12 -7.49 8.30
C LEU A 95 -10.59 -6.35 7.41
N GLY A 96 -10.10 -5.30 8.06
CA GLY A 96 -9.52 -4.14 7.40
C GLY A 96 -10.54 -3.33 6.59
N PRO A 97 -11.64 -2.80 7.21
CA PRO A 97 -12.58 -1.95 6.51
C PRO A 97 -11.92 -0.64 6.08
N VAL A 98 -12.09 -0.26 4.80
CA VAL A 98 -11.41 0.88 4.15
C VAL A 98 -12.36 1.92 3.56
N SER A 99 -13.59 1.53 3.25
CA SER A 99 -14.61 2.44 2.71
C SER A 99 -16.00 2.08 3.20
N VAL A 100 -16.87 3.08 3.25
CA VAL A 100 -18.29 2.94 3.56
C VAL A 100 -19.13 3.80 2.64
N ASN A 101 -20.23 3.25 2.13
CA ASN A 101 -21.21 4.01 1.36
C ASN A 101 -22.63 3.49 1.61
N GLN A 102 -23.61 4.38 1.54
CA GLN A 102 -25.00 4.05 1.77
C GLN A 102 -25.70 3.82 0.41
N ASN A 103 -26.35 2.65 0.27
CA ASN A 103 -27.15 2.30 -0.93
C ASN A 103 -28.57 2.84 -0.83
N THR A 104 -29.22 2.65 0.31
CA THR A 104 -30.59 3.13 0.60
C THR A 104 -30.65 3.58 2.06
N ASP A 105 -31.73 4.22 2.49
CA ASP A 105 -31.93 4.64 3.89
C ASP A 105 -31.76 3.48 4.90
N GLY A 106 -32.03 2.25 4.48
CA GLY A 106 -31.92 1.05 5.32
C GLY A 106 -30.69 0.21 5.09
N GLU A 107 -29.80 0.55 4.14
CA GLU A 107 -28.68 -0.33 3.75
C GLU A 107 -27.37 0.42 3.54
N VAL A 108 -26.33 -0.02 4.24
CA VAL A 108 -24.95 0.52 4.16
C VAL A 108 -23.97 -0.60 3.78
N TRP A 109 -23.09 -0.34 2.83
CA TRP A 109 -22.06 -1.27 2.39
C TRP A 109 -20.70 -0.84 2.92
N VAL A 110 -19.98 -1.78 3.54
CA VAL A 110 -18.61 -1.59 4.06
C VAL A 110 -17.67 -2.48 3.27
N VAL A 111 -16.65 -1.87 2.68
CA VAL A 111 -15.63 -2.55 1.88
C VAL A 111 -14.48 -2.95 2.78
N ASN A 112 -14.13 -4.26 2.81
CA ASN A 112 -13.12 -4.84 3.67
C ASN A 112 -11.94 -5.34 2.84
N GLN A 113 -10.81 -4.62 2.85
CA GLN A 113 -9.66 -4.91 2.00
C GLN A 113 -9.02 -6.25 2.33
N VAL A 114 -8.77 -6.54 3.61
CA VAL A 114 -7.97 -7.71 4.02
C VAL A 114 -8.76 -9.01 3.91
N SER A 115 -10.06 -8.99 4.25
CA SER A 115 -10.94 -10.16 4.10
C SER A 115 -11.47 -10.34 2.68
N ASN A 116 -11.24 -9.39 1.77
CA ASN A 116 -11.66 -9.45 0.36
C ASN A 116 -13.17 -9.59 0.18
N ASP A 117 -13.94 -8.87 1.00
CA ASP A 117 -15.41 -8.95 0.97
C ASP A 117 -16.07 -7.57 1.17
N ILE A 118 -17.38 -7.57 1.01
CA ILE A 118 -18.24 -6.44 1.38
C ILE A 118 -19.21 -6.91 2.45
N SER A 119 -19.26 -6.18 3.57
CA SER A 119 -20.29 -6.35 4.59
C SER A 119 -21.47 -5.44 4.27
N VAL A 120 -22.64 -6.04 3.97
CA VAL A 120 -23.89 -5.31 3.78
C VAL A 120 -24.60 -5.22 5.12
N VAL A 121 -24.68 -4.01 5.66
CA VAL A 121 -25.32 -3.70 6.95
C VAL A 121 -26.75 -3.23 6.72
N THR A 122 -27.70 -3.88 7.37
CA THR A 122 -29.09 -3.38 7.45
C THR A 122 -29.23 -2.52 8.71
N LEU A 123 -29.63 -1.26 8.49
CA LEU A 123 -29.96 -0.33 9.57
C LEU A 123 -31.38 -0.62 10.07
N SER A 124 -31.54 -0.69 11.37
CA SER A 124 -32.82 -0.98 12.02
C SER A 124 -33.26 0.17 12.93
N THR A 125 -34.50 0.59 12.80
CA THR A 125 -35.13 1.59 13.68
C THR A 125 -35.78 0.96 14.91
N THR A 126 -35.95 -0.35 14.95
CA THR A 126 -36.69 -1.08 16.00
C THR A 126 -35.88 -2.16 16.70
N GLY A 127 -34.70 -2.49 16.18
CA GLY A 127 -33.81 -3.54 16.69
C GLY A 127 -32.34 -3.21 16.42
N PRO A 128 -31.42 -4.14 16.64
CA PRO A 128 -30.00 -3.91 16.36
C PRO A 128 -29.75 -3.83 14.84
N SER A 129 -28.98 -2.85 14.42
CA SER A 129 -28.36 -2.84 13.09
C SER A 129 -27.24 -3.90 13.03
N LEU A 130 -27.17 -4.65 11.93
CA LEU A 130 -26.21 -5.77 11.82
C LEU A 130 -25.88 -6.09 10.35
N VAL A 131 -24.79 -6.81 10.13
CA VAL A 131 -24.45 -7.38 8.82
C VAL A 131 -25.47 -8.48 8.49
N THR A 132 -26.23 -8.28 7.43
CA THR A 132 -27.24 -9.24 6.95
C THR A 132 -26.79 -10.04 5.75
N ARG A 133 -25.74 -9.57 5.05
CA ARG A 133 -25.16 -10.23 3.89
C ARG A 133 -23.68 -9.92 3.80
N THR A 134 -22.86 -10.93 3.47
CA THR A 134 -21.47 -10.77 3.08
C THR A 134 -21.33 -11.14 1.61
N ILE A 135 -20.69 -10.30 0.81
CA ILE A 135 -20.41 -10.54 -0.60
C ILE A 135 -18.92 -10.83 -0.72
N ASP A 136 -18.58 -12.10 -0.98
CA ASP A 136 -17.21 -12.53 -1.23
C ASP A 136 -16.80 -12.17 -2.66
N LEU A 137 -15.72 -11.41 -2.80
CA LEU A 137 -15.23 -10.94 -4.08
C LEU A 137 -14.18 -11.86 -4.71
N ARG A 138 -13.60 -12.77 -3.93
CA ARG A 138 -12.59 -13.72 -4.44
C ARG A 138 -13.18 -14.77 -5.37
N LEU A 139 -14.39 -15.25 -5.09
CA LEU A 139 -15.07 -16.30 -5.86
C LEU A 139 -15.57 -15.81 -7.23
N SER A 140 -15.66 -14.52 -7.42
CA SER A 140 -16.25 -13.93 -8.62
C SER A 140 -15.31 -13.84 -9.81
N GLN A 141 -14.01 -14.01 -9.61
CA GLN A 141 -13.00 -13.70 -10.62
C GLN A 141 -12.19 -14.90 -11.12
N GLY A 142 -12.33 -16.05 -10.48
CA GLY A 142 -11.56 -17.25 -10.87
C GLY A 142 -10.07 -17.23 -10.52
N ASP A 143 -9.53 -16.07 -10.14
CA ASP A 143 -8.09 -15.83 -9.90
C ASP A 143 -7.74 -15.52 -8.44
N ASN A 144 -8.69 -15.57 -7.52
CA ASN A 144 -8.50 -15.28 -6.08
C ASN A 144 -7.89 -13.90 -5.75
N VAL A 145 -7.75 -12.99 -6.71
CA VAL A 145 -7.14 -11.68 -6.53
C VAL A 145 -8.23 -10.65 -6.31
N ALA A 146 -8.26 -10.02 -5.14
CA ALA A 146 -9.25 -8.98 -4.85
C ALA A 146 -8.58 -7.71 -4.33
N GLU A 147 -8.57 -7.44 -3.07
CA GLU A 147 -8.30 -6.15 -2.42
C GLU A 147 -9.30 -5.07 -2.88
N PRO A 148 -10.59 -5.21 -2.49
CA PRO A 148 -11.58 -4.20 -2.76
C PRO A 148 -11.29 -2.93 -1.95
N MET A 149 -11.48 -1.76 -2.59
CA MET A 149 -11.07 -0.49 -2.00
C MET A 149 -12.21 0.50 -1.80
N ASP A 150 -13.17 0.54 -2.72
CA ASP A 150 -14.28 1.50 -2.66
C ASP A 150 -15.52 0.96 -3.33
N VAL A 151 -16.68 1.56 -3.00
CA VAL A 151 -17.98 1.22 -3.60
C VAL A 151 -18.81 2.46 -3.87
N VAL A 152 -19.40 2.55 -5.06
CA VAL A 152 -20.39 3.56 -5.43
C VAL A 152 -21.61 2.94 -6.10
N PHE A 153 -22.75 3.64 -6.07
CA PHE A 153 -24.02 3.13 -6.55
C PHE A 153 -24.58 4.00 -7.66
N THR A 154 -25.04 3.34 -8.74
CA THR A 154 -25.85 3.98 -9.78
C THR A 154 -26.64 2.94 -10.55
N GLY A 155 -27.83 3.28 -11.01
CA GLY A 155 -28.69 2.41 -11.85
C GLY A 155 -29.06 1.07 -11.22
N GLY A 156 -29.15 0.98 -9.88
CA GLY A 156 -29.43 -0.29 -9.17
C GLY A 156 -28.24 -1.25 -9.14
N GLN A 157 -27.05 -0.77 -9.49
CA GLN A 157 -25.77 -1.51 -9.43
C GLN A 157 -24.83 -0.86 -8.44
N ALA A 158 -23.99 -1.68 -7.81
CA ALA A 158 -22.81 -1.26 -7.07
C ALA A 158 -21.59 -1.48 -7.95
N TYR A 159 -20.72 -0.49 -8.02
CA TYR A 159 -19.42 -0.56 -8.68
C TYR A 159 -18.36 -0.59 -7.60
N VAL A 160 -17.51 -1.62 -7.62
CA VAL A 160 -16.47 -1.86 -6.60
C VAL A 160 -15.11 -1.87 -7.27
N SER A 161 -14.19 -1.04 -6.80
CA SER A 161 -12.81 -1.06 -7.28
C SER A 161 -12.05 -2.22 -6.66
N ILE A 162 -11.36 -2.99 -7.50
CA ILE A 162 -10.51 -4.12 -7.12
C ILE A 162 -9.07 -3.78 -7.46
N SER A 163 -8.30 -3.45 -6.44
CA SER A 163 -6.98 -2.85 -6.60
C SER A 163 -5.99 -3.79 -7.30
N ARG A 164 -5.87 -5.03 -6.83
CA ARG A 164 -4.87 -5.98 -7.35
C ARG A 164 -5.20 -6.56 -8.72
N ALA A 165 -6.49 -6.63 -9.08
CA ALA A 165 -6.90 -7.12 -10.39
C ALA A 165 -6.93 -6.02 -11.45
N ASN A 166 -6.78 -4.76 -11.06
CA ASN A 166 -6.96 -3.60 -11.95
C ASN A 166 -8.30 -3.63 -12.68
N GLU A 167 -9.39 -3.75 -11.93
CA GLU A 167 -10.73 -3.87 -12.50
C GLU A 167 -11.82 -3.27 -11.62
N ILE A 168 -13.00 -3.09 -12.18
CA ILE A 168 -14.23 -2.79 -11.47
C ILE A 168 -15.15 -4.00 -11.52
N VAL A 169 -15.58 -4.45 -10.34
CA VAL A 169 -16.63 -5.46 -10.22
C VAL A 169 -17.98 -4.74 -10.10
N VAL A 170 -18.95 -5.18 -10.90
CA VAL A 170 -20.33 -4.65 -10.89
C VAL A 170 -21.27 -5.66 -10.25
N ILE A 171 -22.01 -5.24 -9.24
CA ILE A 171 -22.87 -6.09 -8.41
C ILE A 171 -24.30 -5.55 -8.45
N ASN A 172 -25.27 -6.43 -8.65
CA ASN A 172 -26.68 -6.07 -8.50
C ASN A 172 -26.99 -5.83 -7.02
N THR A 173 -27.45 -4.63 -6.66
CA THR A 173 -27.62 -4.25 -5.25
C THR A 173 -28.70 -5.05 -4.55
N SER A 174 -29.77 -5.43 -5.26
CA SER A 174 -30.91 -6.17 -4.68
C SER A 174 -30.55 -7.64 -4.36
N THR A 175 -29.77 -8.29 -5.24
CA THR A 175 -29.44 -9.72 -5.11
C THR A 175 -28.08 -9.97 -4.50
N GLY A 176 -27.15 -9.02 -4.57
CA GLY A 176 -25.73 -9.21 -4.24
C GLY A 176 -24.97 -10.02 -5.27
N ALA A 177 -25.59 -10.35 -6.40
CA ALA A 177 -24.95 -11.13 -7.44
C ALA A 177 -24.01 -10.26 -8.30
N LEU A 178 -22.84 -10.78 -8.62
CA LEU A 178 -21.94 -10.22 -9.61
C LEU A 178 -22.63 -10.20 -10.97
N THR A 179 -22.60 -9.08 -11.65
CA THR A 179 -23.17 -8.92 -13.00
C THR A 179 -22.11 -8.92 -14.09
N THR A 180 -21.02 -8.24 -13.87
CA THR A 180 -19.89 -8.18 -14.81
C THR A 180 -18.63 -7.67 -14.12
N THR A 181 -17.49 -7.88 -14.76
CA THR A 181 -16.19 -7.33 -14.41
C THR A 181 -15.68 -6.46 -15.56
N ILE A 182 -15.13 -5.30 -15.25
CA ILE A 182 -14.62 -4.33 -16.22
C ILE A 182 -13.13 -4.16 -16.00
N PRO A 183 -12.28 -4.75 -16.85
CA PRO A 183 -10.83 -4.58 -16.74
C PRO A 183 -10.42 -3.15 -17.05
N LEU A 184 -9.44 -2.64 -16.31
CA LEU A 184 -8.90 -1.29 -16.44
C LEU A 184 -7.41 -1.35 -16.80
N PHE A 185 -6.96 -0.40 -17.61
CA PHE A 185 -5.56 -0.23 -17.96
C PHE A 185 -4.93 0.90 -17.13
N GLY A 186 -4.60 0.60 -15.88
CA GLY A 186 -3.98 1.48 -14.91
C GLY A 186 -3.71 0.73 -13.61
N GLY A 187 -2.76 1.22 -12.80
CA GLY A 187 -2.31 0.54 -11.59
C GLY A 187 -3.19 0.85 -10.37
N GLU A 188 -3.77 -0.17 -9.76
CA GLU A 188 -4.47 -0.12 -8.47
C GLU A 188 -5.63 0.90 -8.41
N PRO A 189 -6.76 0.65 -9.08
CA PRO A 189 -7.95 1.50 -8.92
C PRO A 189 -8.42 1.48 -7.47
N ARG A 190 -8.61 2.67 -6.87
CA ARG A 190 -9.04 2.82 -5.48
C ARG A 190 -10.27 3.70 -5.37
N ALA A 191 -10.13 5.03 -5.31
CA ALA A 191 -11.25 5.94 -5.10
C ALA A 191 -12.22 5.96 -6.29
N LEU A 192 -13.51 5.88 -5.99
CA LEU A 192 -14.60 5.93 -6.96
C LEU A 192 -15.46 7.18 -6.79
N ALA A 193 -15.99 7.69 -7.89
CA ALA A 193 -17.00 8.74 -7.89
C ALA A 193 -18.01 8.50 -9.03
N VAL A 194 -19.20 9.10 -8.92
CA VAL A 194 -20.26 9.00 -9.92
C VAL A 194 -20.56 10.38 -10.49
N SER A 195 -20.76 10.47 -11.80
CA SER A 195 -21.21 11.71 -12.44
C SER A 195 -22.59 12.15 -11.90
N PRO A 196 -22.92 13.46 -11.87
CA PRO A 196 -24.17 13.93 -11.32
C PRO A 196 -25.42 13.33 -11.98
N ASP A 197 -25.35 12.92 -13.24
CA ASP A 197 -26.41 12.26 -13.99
C ASP A 197 -26.44 10.73 -13.82
N GLY A 198 -25.49 10.16 -13.07
CA GLY A 198 -25.36 8.72 -12.83
C GLY A 198 -24.89 7.90 -14.04
N SER A 199 -24.54 8.53 -15.16
CA SER A 199 -24.19 7.85 -16.42
C SER A 199 -22.73 7.37 -16.50
N THR A 200 -21.87 7.85 -15.61
CA THR A 200 -20.44 7.55 -15.61
C THR A 200 -19.94 7.29 -14.20
N VAL A 201 -19.19 6.21 -14.02
CA VAL A 201 -18.39 5.93 -12.82
C VAL A 201 -16.94 6.27 -13.13
N TYR A 202 -16.31 7.03 -12.26
CA TYR A 202 -14.89 7.35 -12.35
C TYR A 202 -14.10 6.52 -11.33
N ALA A 203 -12.92 6.06 -11.73
CA ALA A 203 -11.99 5.32 -10.85
C ALA A 203 -10.59 5.95 -10.91
N ALA A 204 -10.07 6.40 -9.78
CA ALA A 204 -8.71 6.92 -9.68
C ALA A 204 -7.72 5.77 -9.44
N PHE A 205 -6.60 5.77 -10.17
CA PHE A 205 -5.52 4.80 -10.03
C PHE A 205 -4.53 5.28 -8.97
N ALA A 206 -4.45 4.55 -7.86
CA ALA A 206 -3.55 4.93 -6.77
C ALA A 206 -2.08 4.80 -7.17
N MET A 207 -1.73 3.85 -8.04
CA MET A 207 -0.38 3.66 -8.56
C MET A 207 -0.37 3.92 -10.08
N ALA A 208 -0.68 5.17 -10.45
CA ALA A 208 -0.73 5.56 -11.86
C ALA A 208 0.66 5.59 -12.53
N GLY A 209 1.71 5.81 -11.73
CA GLY A 209 3.04 6.10 -12.24
C GLY A 209 3.17 7.53 -12.76
N ASN A 210 4.27 7.83 -13.45
CA ASN A 210 4.55 9.15 -14.04
C ASN A 210 5.24 9.02 -15.41
N ALA A 211 4.94 7.96 -16.14
CA ALA A 211 5.54 7.62 -17.44
C ALA A 211 7.08 7.57 -17.42
N SER A 212 7.72 7.37 -16.26
CA SER A 212 9.16 7.12 -16.18
C SER A 212 9.47 5.62 -16.26
N THR A 213 10.63 5.29 -16.87
CA THR A 213 11.09 3.92 -17.02
C THR A 213 12.62 3.84 -16.89
N ILE A 214 13.15 2.62 -16.92
CA ILE A 214 14.58 2.33 -16.70
C ILE A 214 15.26 1.85 -17.98
N ILE A 215 16.39 2.45 -18.32
CA ILE A 215 17.36 1.89 -19.27
C ILE A 215 18.41 1.14 -18.43
N PRO A 216 18.55 -0.18 -18.61
CA PRO A 216 19.47 -0.99 -17.78
C PRO A 216 20.93 -0.61 -18.02
N ALA A 217 21.76 -0.72 -16.98
CA ALA A 217 23.21 -0.44 -17.05
C ALA A 217 23.96 -1.28 -18.10
N THR A 218 23.38 -2.40 -18.52
CA THR A 218 23.95 -3.27 -19.58
C THR A 218 23.75 -2.73 -21.00
N ASN A 219 22.93 -1.69 -21.17
CA ASN A 219 22.75 -1.05 -22.47
C ASN A 219 24.00 -0.20 -22.78
N PRO A 220 24.69 -0.43 -23.93
CA PRO A 220 25.94 0.24 -24.25
C PRO A 220 25.82 1.76 -24.46
N ASN A 221 24.61 2.28 -24.65
CA ASN A 221 24.35 3.70 -24.83
C ASN A 221 24.13 4.44 -23.49
N VAL A 222 23.98 3.72 -22.36
CA VAL A 222 23.88 4.36 -21.04
C VAL A 222 25.25 4.97 -20.70
N PRO A 223 25.32 6.31 -20.49
CA PRO A 223 26.59 6.93 -20.14
C PRO A 223 27.04 6.45 -18.75
N PRO A 224 28.35 6.31 -18.52
CA PRO A 224 28.86 6.09 -17.19
C PRO A 224 28.40 7.18 -16.23
N GLN A 225 28.19 6.81 -14.95
CA GLN A 225 27.79 7.80 -13.94
C GLN A 225 28.82 8.95 -13.84
N CYS A 226 28.36 10.12 -13.49
CA CYS A 226 29.26 11.25 -13.13
C CYS A 226 30.19 10.80 -11.99
N GLY A 227 31.42 11.30 -11.98
CA GLY A 227 32.48 10.81 -11.08
C GLY A 227 33.32 9.66 -11.65
N THR A 228 32.90 9.05 -12.76
CA THR A 228 33.77 8.16 -13.55
C THR A 228 34.84 9.02 -14.25
N PRO A 229 36.14 8.59 -14.28
CA PRO A 229 37.19 9.36 -14.95
C PRO A 229 36.83 9.71 -16.41
N GLY A 230 36.91 10.98 -16.76
CA GLY A 230 36.57 11.50 -18.09
C GLY A 230 35.08 11.81 -18.33
N VAL A 231 34.22 11.60 -17.34
CA VAL A 231 32.79 11.97 -17.40
C VAL A 231 32.58 13.36 -16.79
N ALA A 232 31.54 14.07 -17.25
CA ALA A 232 31.17 15.39 -16.73
C ALA A 232 30.99 15.37 -15.19
N ASN A 233 31.27 16.52 -14.55
CA ASN A 233 31.14 16.67 -13.10
C ASN A 233 29.72 16.41 -12.64
N CYS A 234 29.60 15.82 -11.42
CA CYS A 234 28.34 15.67 -10.74
C CYS A 234 27.76 17.04 -10.28
N SER A 235 26.47 17.09 -10.13
CA SER A 235 25.78 18.19 -9.45
C SER A 235 24.91 17.56 -8.34
N PRO A 236 25.24 17.79 -7.06
CA PRO A 236 26.40 18.52 -6.53
C PRO A 236 27.76 17.84 -6.86
N PRO A 237 28.88 18.58 -6.72
CA PRO A 237 30.20 18.01 -7.02
C PRO A 237 30.49 16.76 -6.19
N ILE A 238 31.13 15.76 -6.85
CA ILE A 238 31.50 14.52 -6.18
C ILE A 238 32.62 14.75 -5.16
N ASN A 239 32.56 14.05 -4.05
CA ASN A 239 33.65 13.97 -3.08
C ASN A 239 34.90 13.35 -3.76
N PRO A 240 36.02 14.10 -3.83
CA PRO A 240 37.20 13.68 -4.58
C PRO A 240 37.89 12.44 -3.98
N ALA A 241 37.54 12.05 -2.75
CA ALA A 241 38.07 10.85 -2.10
C ALA A 241 37.34 9.56 -2.54
N LEU A 242 36.26 9.66 -3.32
CA LEU A 242 35.54 8.47 -3.79
C LEU A 242 36.29 7.80 -4.95
N PRO A 243 36.27 6.46 -5.02
CA PRO A 243 36.63 5.73 -6.22
C PRO A 243 35.61 5.99 -7.33
N ALA A 244 35.87 5.48 -8.54
CA ALA A 244 34.87 5.54 -9.62
C ALA A 244 33.57 4.82 -9.18
N PRO A 245 32.39 5.41 -9.45
CA PRO A 245 31.10 4.80 -9.07
C PRO A 245 30.83 3.52 -9.87
N PRO A 246 29.99 2.61 -9.35
CA PRO A 246 29.57 1.42 -10.06
C PRO A 246 28.72 1.77 -11.29
N PRO A 247 28.67 0.92 -12.33
CA PRO A 247 27.72 1.08 -13.43
C PRO A 247 26.29 1.09 -12.90
N ALA A 248 25.44 1.99 -13.42
CA ALA A 248 24.06 2.09 -13.03
C ALA A 248 23.15 2.31 -14.24
N GLY A 249 21.90 1.85 -14.15
CA GLY A 249 20.86 2.18 -15.11
C GLY A 249 20.48 3.67 -15.07
N LEU A 250 19.68 4.08 -16.03
CA LEU A 250 19.23 5.47 -16.15
C LEU A 250 17.70 5.52 -16.14
N ILE A 251 17.12 6.31 -15.25
CA ILE A 251 15.68 6.61 -15.23
C ILE A 251 15.43 7.71 -16.27
N VAL A 252 14.47 7.47 -17.17
CA VAL A 252 14.12 8.40 -18.26
C VAL A 252 12.60 8.46 -18.43
N PRO A 253 12.05 9.54 -19.02
CA PRO A 253 10.69 9.52 -19.52
C PRO A 253 10.54 8.45 -20.61
N ALA A 254 9.45 7.68 -20.61
CA ALA A 254 9.23 6.61 -21.59
C ALA A 254 9.13 7.14 -23.04
N ASN A 255 8.76 8.41 -23.21
CA ASN A 255 8.66 9.09 -24.50
C ASN A 255 9.92 9.89 -24.88
N ASP A 256 11.04 9.76 -24.16
CA ASP A 256 12.29 10.46 -24.48
C ASP A 256 12.81 10.03 -25.85
N PRO A 257 12.93 10.95 -26.84
CA PRO A 257 13.34 10.63 -28.20
C PRO A 257 14.76 10.06 -28.28
N ASN A 258 15.64 10.35 -27.33
CA ASN A 258 17.00 9.81 -27.27
C ASN A 258 17.01 8.30 -27.04
N TRP A 259 15.97 7.75 -26.45
CA TRP A 259 15.84 6.34 -26.12
C TRP A 259 14.82 5.58 -26.98
N SER A 260 14.25 6.21 -27.99
CA SER A 260 13.26 5.60 -28.91
C SER A 260 13.76 4.34 -29.64
N SER A 261 15.08 4.14 -29.74
CA SER A 261 15.67 2.90 -30.27
C SER A 261 15.62 1.74 -29.26
N VAL A 262 15.48 2.00 -27.97
CA VAL A 262 15.47 1.03 -26.86
C VAL A 262 14.06 0.83 -26.31
N ILE A 263 13.35 1.92 -25.99
CA ILE A 263 11.98 1.90 -25.53
C ILE A 263 11.06 1.70 -26.73
N LYS A 264 10.39 0.53 -26.77
CA LYS A 264 9.51 0.13 -27.89
C LYS A 264 8.04 0.05 -27.51
N TYR A 265 7.70 0.49 -26.32
CA TYR A 265 6.36 0.55 -25.73
C TYR A 265 6.00 1.99 -25.41
N THR A 266 4.71 2.24 -25.25
CA THR A 266 4.16 3.49 -24.71
C THR A 266 3.69 3.28 -23.26
N MET A 267 3.74 4.35 -22.47
CA MET A 267 3.15 4.41 -21.13
C MET A 267 2.11 5.52 -21.15
N PRO A 268 0.81 5.19 -21.19
CA PRO A 268 -0.23 6.19 -21.34
C PRO A 268 -0.43 7.06 -20.07
N ASP A 269 0.17 6.68 -18.94
CA ASP A 269 0.10 7.44 -17.67
C ASP A 269 -1.35 7.74 -17.26
N ASN A 270 -2.17 6.69 -17.27
CA ASN A 270 -3.58 6.79 -16.95
C ASN A 270 -3.78 7.05 -15.46
N GLY A 271 -4.32 8.22 -15.10
CA GLY A 271 -4.58 8.58 -13.70
C GLY A 271 -6.03 8.34 -13.27
N VAL A 272 -7.02 8.48 -14.18
CA VAL A 272 -8.44 8.24 -13.90
C VAL A 272 -9.09 7.52 -15.08
N ALA A 273 -9.84 6.46 -14.80
CA ALA A 273 -10.73 5.81 -15.75
C ALA A 273 -12.15 6.43 -15.67
N ALA A 274 -12.77 6.67 -16.84
CA ALA A 274 -14.17 7.04 -16.97
C ALA A 274 -14.94 5.87 -17.60
N ILE A 275 -15.84 5.27 -16.85
CA ILE A 275 -16.57 4.06 -17.18
C ILE A 275 -18.03 4.45 -17.45
N LYS A 276 -18.46 4.40 -18.70
CA LYS A 276 -19.88 4.59 -19.05
C LYS A 276 -20.68 3.41 -18.52
N THR A 277 -21.73 3.75 -17.74
CA THR A 277 -22.65 2.75 -17.17
C THR A 277 -23.61 2.20 -18.25
N GLY A 278 -24.16 1.01 -18.03
CA GLY A 278 -25.10 0.39 -18.94
C GLY A 278 -24.82 -1.08 -19.20
N THR A 279 -25.55 -1.70 -20.12
CA THR A 279 -25.42 -3.13 -20.45
C THR A 279 -24.13 -3.49 -21.18
N THR A 280 -23.48 -2.51 -21.82
CA THR A 280 -22.19 -2.67 -22.47
C THR A 280 -21.30 -1.51 -22.03
N PRO A 281 -20.60 -1.65 -20.90
CA PRO A 281 -19.69 -0.59 -20.41
C PRO A 281 -18.59 -0.27 -21.41
N SER A 282 -18.23 1.02 -21.50
CA SER A 282 -17.05 1.47 -22.25
C SER A 282 -16.15 2.27 -21.33
N VAL A 283 -14.84 2.15 -21.50
CA VAL A 283 -13.83 2.81 -20.67
C VAL A 283 -13.02 3.78 -21.51
N SER A 284 -12.81 4.98 -20.97
CA SER A 284 -11.85 5.96 -21.46
C SER A 284 -11.00 6.44 -20.30
N TYR A 285 -9.90 7.14 -20.57
CA TYR A 285 -8.92 7.49 -19.55
C TYR A 285 -8.55 8.97 -19.62
N TYR A 286 -8.20 9.52 -18.45
CA TYR A 286 -7.50 10.80 -18.31
C TYR A 286 -6.09 10.53 -17.82
N SER A 287 -5.10 10.99 -18.58
CA SER A 287 -3.67 10.82 -18.31
C SER A 287 -3.06 12.06 -17.67
N HIS A 288 -1.84 11.95 -17.10
CA HIS A 288 -1.09 13.03 -16.47
C HIS A 288 -1.82 13.67 -15.28
N VAL A 289 -2.53 12.87 -14.48
CA VAL A 289 -3.26 13.34 -13.31
C VAL A 289 -2.32 13.53 -12.12
N GLY A 290 -1.50 12.54 -11.84
CA GLY A 290 -0.50 12.49 -10.78
C GLY A 290 0.00 11.07 -10.61
N THR A 291 1.14 10.91 -9.96
CA THR A 291 1.78 9.58 -9.74
C THR A 291 0.95 8.71 -8.79
N ILE A 292 0.48 9.29 -7.67
CA ILE A 292 -0.30 8.61 -6.63
C ILE A 292 -1.62 9.35 -6.44
N ASN A 293 -2.75 8.77 -6.87
CA ASN A 293 -4.06 9.39 -6.82
C ASN A 293 -4.92 8.72 -5.73
N LEU A 294 -5.09 9.38 -4.57
CA LEU A 294 -5.67 8.78 -3.37
C LEU A 294 -7.15 9.09 -3.15
N GLY A 295 -7.63 10.22 -3.61
CA GLY A 295 -9.02 10.62 -3.44
C GLY A 295 -9.56 11.44 -4.60
N MET A 296 -10.87 11.41 -4.82
CA MET A 296 -11.50 12.05 -5.96
C MET A 296 -12.91 12.51 -5.60
N ALA A 297 -13.31 13.67 -6.15
CA ALA A 297 -14.70 14.13 -6.11
C ALA A 297 -15.11 14.74 -7.45
N VAL A 298 -16.41 14.66 -7.73
CA VAL A 298 -17.04 15.31 -8.89
C VAL A 298 -17.71 16.59 -8.43
N ASN A 299 -17.47 17.68 -9.14
CA ASN A 299 -18.14 18.95 -8.89
C ASN A 299 -19.65 18.80 -9.18
N PRO A 300 -20.53 19.05 -8.19
CA PRO A 300 -21.97 18.79 -8.34
C PRO A 300 -22.67 19.70 -9.35
N GLN A 301 -22.04 20.82 -9.77
CA GLN A 301 -22.65 21.81 -10.64
C GLN A 301 -22.28 21.61 -12.12
N ASN A 302 -21.02 21.24 -12.42
CA ASN A 302 -20.55 21.14 -13.81
C ASN A 302 -20.06 19.75 -14.22
N GLY A 303 -19.95 18.82 -13.27
CA GLY A 303 -19.48 17.45 -13.51
C GLY A 303 -17.97 17.27 -13.68
N ASP A 304 -17.17 18.32 -13.51
CA ASP A 304 -15.70 18.23 -13.55
C ASP A 304 -15.17 17.43 -12.36
N ILE A 305 -14.02 16.78 -12.57
CA ILE A 305 -13.42 15.90 -11.57
C ILE A 305 -12.23 16.62 -10.91
N TYR A 306 -12.08 16.44 -9.60
CA TYR A 306 -10.95 16.92 -8.84
C TYR A 306 -10.32 15.77 -8.09
N VAL A 307 -9.01 15.58 -8.28
CA VAL A 307 -8.24 14.45 -7.75
C VAL A 307 -7.19 14.94 -6.78
N ALA A 308 -7.23 14.44 -5.55
CA ALA A 308 -6.19 14.64 -4.54
C ALA A 308 -5.04 13.66 -4.82
N ASN A 309 -3.84 14.19 -5.12
CA ASN A 309 -2.73 13.36 -5.55
C ASN A 309 -1.36 13.92 -5.15
N THR A 310 -0.34 13.07 -5.34
CA THR A 310 1.06 13.49 -5.35
C THR A 310 1.70 13.15 -6.68
N ASP A 311 2.69 13.95 -7.09
CA ASP A 311 3.50 13.69 -8.28
C ASP A 311 4.97 13.50 -7.89
N ALA A 312 5.58 12.38 -8.36
CA ALA A 312 6.92 11.97 -7.98
C ALA A 312 7.99 12.62 -8.85
N LEU A 313 9.06 13.08 -8.21
CA LEU A 313 10.21 13.73 -8.88
C LEU A 313 11.40 12.77 -9.08
N ASN A 314 11.13 11.49 -9.36
CA ASN A 314 12.14 10.43 -9.50
C ASN A 314 13.07 10.58 -10.72
N LEU A 315 12.79 11.50 -11.63
CA LEU A 315 13.70 11.89 -12.71
C LEU A 315 14.85 12.79 -12.21
N ILE A 316 14.73 13.36 -11.00
CA ILE A 316 15.80 14.12 -10.36
C ILE A 316 16.75 13.15 -9.66
N ASN A 317 18.00 13.13 -10.09
CA ASN A 317 19.01 12.27 -9.48
C ASN A 317 19.59 12.90 -8.22
N PHE A 318 19.94 12.04 -7.25
CA PHE A 318 20.70 12.28 -6.02
C PHE A 318 19.90 12.94 -4.88
N GLU A 319 20.03 12.33 -3.70
CA GLU A 319 19.38 12.81 -2.48
C GLU A 319 19.60 14.32 -2.21
N PRO A 320 20.80 14.90 -2.37
CA PRO A 320 21.00 16.33 -2.13
C PRO A 320 20.18 17.25 -3.06
N ASN A 321 19.84 16.79 -4.26
CA ASN A 321 19.01 17.56 -5.20
C ASN A 321 17.52 17.49 -4.87
N LEU A 322 17.10 16.43 -4.16
CA LEU A 322 15.70 16.23 -3.76
C LEU A 322 15.38 16.80 -2.36
N CYS A 323 16.38 17.10 -1.57
CA CYS A 323 16.33 17.50 -0.17
C CYS A 323 15.01 18.21 0.24
N GLY A 324 14.12 17.49 0.90
CA GLY A 324 12.79 17.96 1.29
C GLY A 324 11.75 18.11 0.16
N HIS A 325 12.10 17.85 -1.12
CA HIS A 325 11.18 17.98 -2.26
C HIS A 325 11.33 16.82 -3.26
N TRP A 326 10.83 15.65 -2.91
CA TRP A 326 10.82 14.48 -3.80
C TRP A 326 9.43 14.16 -4.36
N VAL A 327 8.38 14.83 -3.87
CA VAL A 327 7.01 14.78 -4.40
C VAL A 327 6.41 16.17 -4.42
N SER A 328 5.49 16.43 -5.34
CA SER A 328 4.59 17.60 -5.33
C SER A 328 3.22 17.16 -4.82
N ASN A 329 2.56 17.98 -3.99
CA ASN A 329 1.21 17.70 -3.48
C ASN A 329 0.21 18.55 -4.27
N GLN A 330 -0.76 17.91 -4.89
CA GLN A 330 -1.59 18.53 -5.91
C GLN A 330 -3.08 18.27 -5.69
N ILE A 331 -3.88 19.19 -6.22
CA ILE A 331 -5.26 18.93 -6.61
C ILE A 331 -5.32 19.04 -8.14
N THR A 332 -5.67 17.97 -8.83
CA THR A 332 -5.72 17.96 -10.28
C THR A 332 -7.15 18.14 -10.75
N HIS A 333 -7.41 19.19 -11.51
CA HIS A 333 -8.70 19.46 -12.16
C HIS A 333 -8.75 18.76 -13.52
N ILE A 334 -9.78 17.98 -13.75
CA ILE A 334 -10.11 17.35 -15.03
C ILE A 334 -11.40 17.98 -15.54
N GLN A 335 -11.30 18.78 -16.59
CA GLN A 335 -12.45 19.34 -17.27
C GLN A 335 -13.06 18.27 -18.18
N VAL A 336 -14.15 17.65 -17.73
CA VAL A 336 -14.75 16.47 -18.41
C VAL A 336 -15.21 16.80 -19.83
N SER A 337 -15.71 18.00 -20.07
CA SER A 337 -16.24 18.43 -21.38
C SER A 337 -15.16 18.54 -22.47
N THR A 338 -13.91 18.83 -22.10
CA THR A 338 -12.77 19.00 -23.04
C THR A 338 -11.74 17.90 -22.93
N GLY A 339 -11.72 17.14 -21.83
CA GLY A 339 -10.68 16.18 -21.49
C GLY A 339 -9.38 16.84 -20.98
N THR A 340 -9.40 18.16 -20.70
CA THR A 340 -8.22 18.89 -20.22
C THR A 340 -7.91 18.49 -18.78
N VAL A 341 -6.65 18.15 -18.50
CA VAL A 341 -6.13 17.79 -17.18
C VAL A 341 -5.17 18.89 -16.72
N THR A 342 -5.41 19.45 -15.55
CA THR A 342 -4.64 20.58 -15.00
C THR A 342 -4.25 20.30 -13.55
N PRO A 343 -3.03 19.78 -13.29
CA PRO A 343 -2.49 19.66 -11.94
C PRO A 343 -2.21 21.06 -11.34
N VAL A 344 -2.57 21.26 -10.06
CA VAL A 344 -2.32 22.51 -9.33
C VAL A 344 -1.63 22.19 -8.01
N ASP A 345 -0.46 22.81 -7.78
CA ASP A 345 0.30 22.65 -6.55
C ASP A 345 -0.45 23.27 -5.35
N LEU A 346 -0.59 22.49 -4.27
CA LEU A 346 -1.19 22.96 -3.01
C LEU A 346 -0.20 23.75 -2.13
N ASN A 347 1.08 23.81 -2.51
CA ASN A 347 2.15 24.40 -1.73
C ASN A 347 2.93 25.53 -2.45
N PRO A 348 2.28 26.47 -3.17
CA PRO A 348 3.00 27.50 -3.91
C PRO A 348 3.82 28.45 -3.02
N GLY A 349 3.54 28.46 -1.70
CA GLY A 349 4.26 29.29 -0.72
C GLY A 349 5.42 28.58 -0.03
N VAL A 350 5.65 27.29 -0.28
CA VAL A 350 6.75 26.53 0.34
C VAL A 350 8.05 26.80 -0.41
N SER A 351 9.10 27.13 0.35
CA SER A 351 10.44 27.34 -0.20
C SER A 351 11.25 26.06 -0.12
N TYR A 352 11.67 25.55 -1.27
CA TYR A 352 12.50 24.36 -1.40
C TYR A 352 14.00 24.71 -1.42
N GLY A 353 14.84 23.75 -1.10
CA GLY A 353 16.30 23.90 -1.08
C GLY A 353 16.95 22.95 -0.07
N CYS A 354 18.29 22.81 -0.12
CA CYS A 354 19.03 21.91 0.77
C CYS A 354 20.19 22.65 1.46
N PRO A 355 20.07 22.96 2.76
CA PRO A 355 18.88 22.81 3.61
C PRO A 355 17.76 23.78 3.23
N PRO A 356 16.49 23.48 3.58
CA PRO A 356 15.38 24.39 3.32
C PRO A 356 15.58 25.78 3.93
N ALA A 357 15.27 26.81 3.20
CA ALA A 357 15.62 28.19 3.58
C ALA A 357 14.79 28.74 4.73
N ASN A 358 13.68 28.25 5.10
CA ASN A 358 12.86 28.71 6.23
C ASN A 358 11.95 27.58 6.73
N PRO A 359 12.50 26.54 7.42
CA PRO A 359 11.71 25.38 7.78
C PRO A 359 10.44 25.71 8.58
N ALA A 360 10.51 26.62 9.55
CA ALA A 360 9.34 26.96 10.37
C ALA A 360 8.20 27.59 9.55
N ALA A 361 8.52 28.47 8.59
CA ALA A 361 7.51 29.04 7.71
C ALA A 361 6.91 27.99 6.79
N ASN A 362 7.74 27.13 6.20
CA ASN A 362 7.27 26.02 5.37
C ASN A 362 6.33 25.10 6.13
N LEU A 363 6.75 24.61 7.32
CA LEU A 363 5.95 23.70 8.16
C LEU A 363 4.63 24.34 8.60
N SER A 364 4.57 25.67 8.75
CA SER A 364 3.35 26.37 9.17
C SER A 364 2.26 26.40 8.10
N ILE A 365 2.59 26.22 6.81
CA ILE A 365 1.65 26.34 5.69
C ILE A 365 1.50 25.06 4.86
N ALA A 366 2.46 24.14 4.91
CA ALA A 366 2.50 22.99 4.02
C ALA A 366 1.25 22.10 4.13
N LEU A 367 0.79 21.60 2.99
CA LEU A 367 -0.29 20.62 2.82
C LEU A 367 0.31 19.38 2.14
N ALA A 368 0.43 18.28 2.85
CA ALA A 368 1.09 17.08 2.33
C ALA A 368 0.17 15.86 2.34
N GLN A 369 0.39 14.99 1.35
CA GLN A 369 -0.37 13.76 1.13
C GLN A 369 -1.88 14.02 1.12
N PRO A 370 -2.40 14.76 0.13
CA PRO A 370 -3.83 14.96 -0.01
C PRO A 370 -4.49 13.61 -0.32
N THR A 371 -5.54 13.24 0.45
CA THR A 371 -6.11 11.88 0.44
C THR A 371 -7.58 11.82 0.13
N ASN A 372 -8.31 12.90 0.32
CA ASN A 372 -9.75 12.92 0.09
C ASN A 372 -10.22 14.32 -0.26
N VAL A 373 -11.31 14.41 -1.04
CA VAL A 373 -11.93 15.66 -1.49
C VAL A 373 -13.43 15.57 -1.30
N VAL A 374 -14.04 16.64 -0.80
CA VAL A 374 -15.50 16.80 -0.78
C VAL A 374 -15.89 18.20 -1.21
N PHE A 375 -16.83 18.33 -2.13
CA PHE A 375 -17.34 19.62 -2.60
C PHE A 375 -18.37 20.22 -1.67
N ASP A 376 -18.35 21.55 -1.57
CA ASP A 376 -19.51 22.33 -1.17
C ASP A 376 -20.61 22.18 -2.26
N PRO A 377 -21.91 22.09 -1.88
CA PRO A 377 -22.99 21.93 -2.84
C PRO A 377 -23.09 23.05 -3.90
N SER A 378 -22.51 24.22 -3.64
CA SER A 378 -22.45 25.31 -4.64
C SER A 378 -21.50 25.01 -5.79
N GLY A 379 -20.58 24.03 -5.64
CA GLY A 379 -19.53 23.72 -6.61
C GLY A 379 -18.41 24.77 -6.73
N ASN A 380 -18.39 25.80 -5.86
CA ASN A 380 -17.43 26.88 -5.94
C ASN A 380 -16.11 26.60 -5.22
N PHE A 381 -16.15 25.70 -4.25
CA PHE A 381 -14.98 25.28 -3.48
C PHE A 381 -15.15 23.85 -2.95
N MET A 382 -14.04 23.30 -2.50
CA MET A 382 -13.95 21.95 -1.94
C MET A 382 -13.13 21.96 -0.67
N TYR A 383 -13.24 20.89 0.11
CA TYR A 383 -12.35 20.59 1.24
C TYR A 383 -11.44 19.42 0.89
N VAL A 384 -10.17 19.52 1.26
CA VAL A 384 -9.12 18.55 0.95
C VAL A 384 -8.45 18.11 2.25
N ALA A 385 -8.41 16.81 2.52
CA ALA A 385 -7.69 16.24 3.65
C ALA A 385 -6.20 16.14 3.34
N ALA A 386 -5.36 16.87 4.06
CA ALA A 386 -3.89 16.83 3.97
C ALA A 386 -3.33 15.93 5.10
N PHE A 387 -3.33 14.63 4.83
CA PHE A 387 -3.01 13.56 5.77
C PHE A 387 -1.61 13.71 6.41
N GLY A 388 -0.62 14.10 5.59
CA GLY A 388 0.77 14.24 6.02
C GLY A 388 1.03 15.41 6.97
N THR A 389 0.16 16.41 7.04
CA THR A 389 0.37 17.63 7.84
C THR A 389 -0.71 17.91 8.88
N ASP A 390 -1.66 16.97 9.08
CA ASP A 390 -2.78 17.10 10.03
C ASP A 390 -3.65 18.35 9.77
N ARG A 391 -3.97 18.59 8.50
CA ARG A 391 -4.77 19.73 8.06
C ARG A 391 -5.93 19.32 7.16
N VAL A 392 -6.99 20.12 7.20
CA VAL A 392 -8.07 20.06 6.22
C VAL A 392 -8.18 21.43 5.57
N ALA A 393 -7.84 21.50 4.29
CA ALA A 393 -7.80 22.74 3.52
C ALA A 393 -9.14 23.01 2.82
N LYS A 394 -9.51 24.28 2.71
CA LYS A 394 -10.55 24.80 1.82
C LYS A 394 -9.88 25.33 0.56
N VAL A 395 -10.29 24.83 -0.61
CA VAL A 395 -9.64 25.09 -1.91
C VAL A 395 -10.70 25.52 -2.91
N ASP A 396 -10.44 26.53 -3.71
CA ASP A 396 -11.35 26.93 -4.79
C ASP A 396 -11.21 26.02 -6.03
N THR A 397 -12.05 26.21 -7.02
CA THR A 397 -12.06 25.42 -8.27
C THR A 397 -10.82 25.67 -9.16
N ASN A 398 -10.02 26.68 -8.89
CA ASN A 398 -8.74 26.92 -9.55
C ASN A 398 -7.55 26.29 -8.80
N GLY A 399 -7.80 25.61 -7.68
CA GLY A 399 -6.77 25.00 -6.85
C GLY A 399 -6.14 25.95 -5.82
N ASN A 400 -6.63 27.19 -5.68
CA ASN A 400 -6.09 28.12 -4.67
C ASN A 400 -6.54 27.73 -3.28
N VAL A 401 -5.62 27.64 -2.33
CA VAL A 401 -5.89 27.39 -0.91
C VAL A 401 -6.44 28.67 -0.28
N LEU A 402 -7.69 28.61 0.19
CA LEU A 402 -8.39 29.73 0.83
C LEU A 402 -8.15 29.78 2.35
N GLY A 403 -7.71 28.66 2.92
CA GLY A 403 -7.41 28.49 4.34
C GLY A 403 -7.42 27.01 4.71
N PHE A 404 -7.07 26.70 5.94
CA PHE A 404 -7.13 25.32 6.46
C PHE A 404 -7.44 25.28 7.96
N ALA A 405 -8.01 24.18 8.40
CA ALA A 405 -8.18 23.83 9.82
C ALA A 405 -7.03 22.91 10.25
N GLU A 406 -6.44 23.16 11.42
CA GLU A 406 -5.53 22.22 12.09
C GLU A 406 -6.36 21.18 12.85
N VAL A 407 -6.13 19.89 12.56
CA VAL A 407 -6.72 18.78 13.33
C VAL A 407 -5.72 18.21 14.33
N ALA A 408 -4.47 18.65 14.29
CA ALA A 408 -3.42 18.29 15.24
C ALA A 408 -3.72 18.78 16.66
N LEU A 409 -3.13 18.13 17.66
CA LEU A 409 -3.00 18.70 19.00
C LEU A 409 -2.11 19.96 18.94
N PRO A 410 -2.20 20.85 19.96
CA PRO A 410 -1.34 22.03 20.03
C PRO A 410 0.16 21.72 19.88
N SER A 411 0.62 20.56 20.38
CA SER A 411 2.00 20.08 20.24
C SER A 411 2.44 19.83 18.80
N GLY A 412 1.52 19.53 17.90
CA GLY A 412 1.77 19.27 16.48
C GLY A 412 1.19 20.33 15.53
N SER A 413 0.63 21.43 16.05
CA SER A 413 0.03 22.48 15.23
C SER A 413 1.05 23.49 14.68
N GLY A 414 0.68 24.20 13.63
CA GLY A 414 1.55 25.17 12.95
C GLY A 414 2.85 24.53 12.48
N ALA A 415 3.99 25.10 12.89
CA ALA A 415 5.32 24.59 12.60
C ALA A 415 5.80 23.49 13.57
N ASN A 416 5.04 23.17 14.60
CA ASN A 416 5.42 22.16 15.56
C ASN A 416 5.35 20.75 14.96
N VAL A 417 6.22 19.86 15.44
CA VAL A 417 6.35 18.48 14.98
C VAL A 417 6.07 17.54 16.15
N ASP A 418 5.03 16.72 16.02
CA ASP A 418 4.63 15.76 17.06
C ASP A 418 4.10 14.47 16.43
N PRO A 419 4.96 13.67 15.80
CA PRO A 419 4.54 12.46 15.08
C PRO A 419 3.95 11.39 15.99
N ALA A 420 4.34 11.32 17.26
CA ALA A 420 3.78 10.36 18.22
C ALA A 420 2.28 10.60 18.51
N ASN A 421 1.80 11.82 18.33
CA ASN A 421 0.40 12.22 18.53
C ASN A 421 -0.30 12.63 17.24
N LYS A 422 0.23 12.20 16.07
CA LYS A 422 -0.33 12.50 14.78
C LYS A 422 -1.78 12.05 14.63
N ARG A 423 -2.63 12.89 13.99
CA ARG A 423 -4.06 12.62 13.74
C ARG A 423 -4.25 11.87 12.42
N GLY A 424 -3.74 12.38 11.33
CA GLY A 424 -3.85 11.82 9.99
C GLY A 424 -5.28 11.88 9.43
N PRO A 425 -5.79 13.07 9.03
CA PRO A 425 -7.10 13.21 8.39
C PRO A 425 -7.09 12.46 7.04
N ARG A 426 -7.94 11.43 6.92
CA ARG A 426 -7.92 10.53 5.76
C ARG A 426 -9.17 10.63 4.90
N GLY A 427 -10.35 10.80 5.50
CA GLY A 427 -11.63 10.90 4.82
C GLY A 427 -12.46 12.05 5.31
N LEU A 428 -13.35 12.58 4.48
CA LEU A 428 -14.17 13.75 4.73
C LEU A 428 -15.65 13.48 4.47
N ALA A 429 -16.53 14.04 5.31
CA ALA A 429 -17.97 14.06 5.09
C ALA A 429 -18.53 15.44 5.47
N LEU A 430 -19.23 16.10 4.55
CA LEU A 430 -19.74 17.47 4.74
C LEU A 430 -21.25 17.47 5.02
N ASN A 431 -21.64 18.01 6.17
CA ASN A 431 -23.00 18.46 6.42
C ASN A 431 -23.09 19.96 6.09
N ALA A 432 -23.37 20.27 4.83
CA ALA A 432 -23.35 21.64 4.34
C ALA A 432 -24.46 22.49 4.97
N SER A 433 -25.63 21.90 5.25
CA SER A 433 -26.77 22.62 5.87
C SER A 433 -26.45 23.05 7.31
N ALA A 434 -25.65 22.27 8.02
CA ALA A 434 -25.21 22.59 9.38
C ALA A 434 -23.92 23.40 9.42
N GLY A 435 -23.22 23.56 8.31
CA GLY A 435 -21.90 24.19 8.27
C GLY A 435 -20.83 23.39 9.01
N ILE A 436 -20.92 22.05 9.00
CA ILE A 436 -19.99 21.15 9.71
C ILE A 436 -19.38 20.16 8.71
N LEU A 437 -18.06 20.04 8.79
CA LEU A 437 -17.28 19.02 8.11
C LEU A 437 -16.75 18.01 9.15
N TYR A 438 -16.89 16.73 8.87
CA TYR A 438 -16.31 15.64 9.65
C TYR A 438 -15.08 15.09 8.94
N SER A 439 -13.97 14.91 9.67
CA SER A 439 -12.76 14.29 9.15
C SER A 439 -12.41 13.07 9.98
N LEU A 440 -12.34 11.89 9.34
CA LEU A 440 -11.82 10.71 10.00
C LEU A 440 -10.29 10.76 10.05
N ASN A 441 -9.75 10.71 11.26
CA ASN A 441 -8.32 10.72 11.55
C ASN A 441 -7.82 9.28 11.72
N ARG A 442 -7.20 8.72 10.69
CA ARG A 442 -6.82 7.30 10.66
C ARG A 442 -5.83 6.91 11.75
N ILE A 443 -4.81 7.74 12.00
CA ILE A 443 -3.71 7.39 12.91
C ILE A 443 -4.19 7.47 14.36
N ALA A 444 -4.90 8.54 14.72
CA ALA A 444 -5.48 8.72 16.04
C ALA A 444 -6.71 7.85 16.31
N ASN A 445 -7.35 7.32 15.26
CA ASN A 445 -8.65 6.65 15.33
C ASN A 445 -9.75 7.54 15.94
N THR A 446 -9.85 8.77 15.45
CA THR A 446 -10.77 9.80 15.91
C THR A 446 -11.51 10.46 14.75
N ILE A 447 -12.55 11.24 15.05
CA ILE A 447 -13.24 12.12 14.10
C ILE A 447 -13.07 13.55 14.57
N SER A 448 -12.50 14.42 13.73
CA SER A 448 -12.52 15.86 13.93
C SER A 448 -13.83 16.45 13.41
N ILE A 449 -14.47 17.27 14.23
CA ILE A 449 -15.66 18.05 13.90
C ILE A 449 -15.17 19.47 13.61
N ILE A 450 -15.30 19.89 12.36
CA ILE A 450 -14.68 21.11 11.81
C ILE A 450 -15.81 22.03 11.34
N PRO A 451 -16.05 23.17 11.99
CA PRO A 451 -16.91 24.19 11.39
C PRO A 451 -16.38 24.65 10.03
N THR A 452 -17.28 24.96 9.09
CA THR A 452 -16.86 25.43 7.73
C THR A 452 -16.16 26.79 7.76
N SER A 453 -16.14 27.48 8.92
CA SER A 453 -15.27 28.63 9.21
C SER A 453 -13.80 28.24 9.40
N LEU A 454 -13.50 26.94 9.56
CA LEU A 454 -12.18 26.36 9.80
C LEU A 454 -11.60 26.62 11.20
N GLU A 455 -12.39 27.16 12.11
CA GLU A 455 -12.02 27.47 13.50
C GLU A 455 -12.83 26.63 14.49
N GLY A 456 -12.30 26.44 15.71
CA GLY A 456 -13.03 25.77 16.78
C GLY A 456 -13.19 24.27 16.57
N VAL A 457 -12.17 23.59 16.02
CA VAL A 457 -12.16 22.14 15.80
C VAL A 457 -12.29 21.39 17.12
N THR A 458 -13.17 20.40 17.17
CA THR A 458 -13.31 19.46 18.30
C THR A 458 -13.09 18.04 17.81
N GLU A 459 -12.87 17.09 18.72
CA GLU A 459 -12.50 15.72 18.37
C GLU A 459 -13.26 14.71 19.23
N ILE A 460 -13.69 13.59 18.62
CA ILE A 460 -14.31 12.45 19.32
C ILE A 460 -13.64 11.15 18.86
N PRO A 461 -13.62 10.06 19.68
CA PRO A 461 -13.14 8.76 19.24
C PRO A 461 -14.07 8.15 18.17
N VAL A 462 -13.50 7.38 17.22
CA VAL A 462 -14.29 6.58 16.25
C VAL A 462 -15.08 5.48 17.00
N GLY A 463 -14.49 4.91 18.04
CA GLY A 463 -15.02 3.82 18.83
C GLY A 463 -13.91 3.09 19.57
N THR A 464 -14.07 1.77 19.75
CA THR A 464 -13.07 0.91 20.37
C THR A 464 -11.77 0.89 19.56
N ASP A 465 -10.62 1.12 20.21
CA ASP A 465 -9.30 1.07 19.57
C ASP A 465 -8.40 0.04 20.28
N PRO A 466 -8.22 -1.16 19.71
CA PRO A 466 -7.35 -2.18 20.28
C PRO A 466 -5.85 -1.98 19.95
N THR A 467 -5.49 -0.93 19.21
CA THR A 467 -4.11 -0.70 18.78
C THR A 467 -3.20 -0.45 19.99
N PRO A 468 -2.12 -1.21 20.18
CA PRO A 468 -1.15 -0.94 21.23
C PRO A 468 -0.59 0.49 21.14
N ALA A 469 -0.47 1.18 22.26
CA ALA A 469 -0.07 2.59 22.30
C ALA A 469 1.28 2.86 21.61
N THR A 470 2.24 1.94 21.72
CA THR A 470 3.55 2.04 21.06
C THR A 470 3.46 1.92 19.54
N ILE A 471 2.56 1.06 19.02
CA ILE A 471 2.33 0.94 17.57
C ILE A 471 1.62 2.19 17.05
N LYS A 472 0.61 2.68 17.79
CA LYS A 472 -0.10 3.91 17.43
C LYS A 472 0.84 5.12 17.36
N ALA A 473 1.66 5.32 18.39
CA ALA A 473 2.65 6.40 18.43
C ALA A 473 3.71 6.23 17.32
N GLY A 474 4.22 5.01 17.11
CA GLY A 474 5.21 4.72 16.08
C GLY A 474 4.71 4.90 14.65
N ARG A 475 3.40 4.68 14.40
CA ARG A 475 2.79 4.86 13.08
C ARG A 475 2.94 6.28 12.55
N GLY A 476 2.82 7.28 13.41
CA GLY A 476 2.92 8.68 13.00
C GLY A 476 4.24 9.03 12.33
N PHE A 477 5.35 8.39 12.69
CA PHE A 477 6.66 8.67 12.09
C PHE A 477 6.76 8.26 10.60
N LEU A 478 5.97 7.28 10.17
CA LEU A 478 5.89 6.92 8.74
C LEU A 478 5.20 8.04 7.93
N TYR A 479 4.18 8.66 8.49
CA TYR A 479 3.23 9.51 7.77
C TYR A 479 3.41 11.01 8.01
N ASP A 480 4.22 11.44 9.00
CA ASP A 480 4.34 12.85 9.33
C ASP A 480 5.28 13.60 8.36
N ALA A 481 4.70 14.37 7.45
CA ALA A 481 5.46 15.18 6.51
C ALA A 481 6.19 16.35 7.18
N LYS A 482 5.78 16.78 8.39
CA LYS A 482 6.48 17.82 9.15
C LYS A 482 7.84 17.37 9.68
N LEU A 483 8.17 16.07 9.58
CA LEU A 483 9.53 15.57 9.80
C LEU A 483 10.49 15.96 8.67
N SER A 484 9.99 16.36 7.50
CA SER A 484 10.82 17.00 6.47
C SER A 484 10.99 18.50 6.74
N GLY A 485 12.09 19.08 6.28
CA GLY A 485 12.34 20.53 6.43
C GLY A 485 11.40 21.43 5.64
N THR A 486 10.65 20.88 4.71
CA THR A 486 9.67 21.58 3.86
C THR A 486 8.22 21.32 4.26
N GLY A 487 7.96 20.28 5.04
CA GLY A 487 6.61 19.81 5.31
C GLY A 487 5.92 19.17 4.11
N ASN A 488 6.65 18.86 3.03
CA ASN A 488 6.08 18.46 1.75
C ASN A 488 5.92 16.95 1.58
N GLY A 489 6.70 16.14 2.28
CA GLY A 489 6.66 14.69 2.14
C GLY A 489 7.09 13.94 3.40
N SER A 490 6.70 12.70 3.49
CA SER A 490 7.06 11.74 4.53
C SER A 490 7.61 10.45 3.91
N CYS A 491 8.04 9.50 4.71
CA CYS A 491 8.41 8.16 4.21
C CYS A 491 7.26 7.50 3.44
N ALA A 492 6.00 7.77 3.83
CA ALA A 492 4.80 7.26 3.15
C ALA A 492 4.53 7.91 1.79
N SER A 493 5.31 8.91 1.35
CA SER A 493 5.20 9.44 -0.02
C SER A 493 5.73 8.46 -1.07
N CYS A 494 6.70 7.59 -0.69
CA CYS A 494 7.16 6.47 -1.52
C CYS A 494 6.64 5.13 -0.99
N HIS A 495 6.54 4.97 0.35
CA HIS A 495 5.99 3.78 1.00
C HIS A 495 4.50 3.96 1.30
N VAL A 496 3.69 4.08 0.23
CA VAL A 496 2.26 4.40 0.31
C VAL A 496 1.49 3.32 1.09
N ASP A 497 0.89 3.70 2.23
CA ASP A 497 0.19 2.77 3.14
C ASP A 497 1.06 1.57 3.58
N GLY A 498 2.40 1.78 3.68
CA GLY A 498 3.38 0.74 4.04
C GLY A 498 3.82 -0.14 2.87
N GLU A 499 3.31 0.09 1.67
CA GLU A 499 3.68 -0.62 0.43
C GLU A 499 4.75 0.14 -0.38
N MET A 500 4.82 -0.08 -1.67
CA MET A 500 5.72 0.57 -2.62
C MET A 500 4.96 1.50 -3.58
N ASP A 501 5.66 2.45 -4.18
CA ASP A 501 5.14 3.38 -5.20
C ASP A 501 5.30 2.87 -6.64
N HIS A 502 5.78 1.66 -6.84
CA HIS A 502 6.11 1.05 -8.13
C HIS A 502 7.16 1.81 -8.97
N LEU A 503 7.87 2.76 -8.38
CA LEU A 503 8.92 3.53 -9.03
C LEU A 503 10.33 3.06 -8.63
N ALA A 504 11.32 3.47 -9.43
CA ALA A 504 12.71 3.48 -9.04
C ALA A 504 13.19 4.91 -8.80
N TRP A 505 14.13 5.05 -7.86
CA TRP A 505 14.73 6.32 -7.44
C TRP A 505 16.25 6.22 -7.47
N ASN A 506 16.92 7.22 -8.05
CA ASN A 506 18.37 7.35 -7.94
C ASN A 506 18.74 8.23 -6.74
N LEU A 507 18.68 7.63 -5.55
CA LEU A 507 19.02 8.28 -4.28
C LEU A 507 20.51 8.07 -3.92
N GLY A 508 21.41 8.21 -4.88
CA GLY A 508 22.84 8.31 -4.63
C GLY A 508 23.19 9.67 -4.01
N ASP A 509 24.36 9.74 -3.35
CA ASP A 509 24.89 11.01 -2.82
C ASP A 509 26.34 11.19 -3.25
N PRO A 510 26.61 12.06 -4.23
CA PRO A 510 27.99 12.31 -4.66
C PRO A 510 28.86 12.97 -3.60
N THR A 511 28.27 13.61 -2.59
CA THR A 511 29.03 14.32 -1.52
C THR A 511 29.42 13.43 -0.35
N ALA A 512 28.79 12.26 -0.22
CA ALA A 512 29.01 11.31 0.89
C ALA A 512 30.33 10.55 0.78
N THR A 513 30.57 9.63 1.67
CA THR A 513 31.76 8.76 1.73
C THR A 513 31.40 7.30 1.56
N MET A 514 32.40 6.47 1.23
CA MET A 514 32.25 5.01 1.27
C MET A 514 31.80 4.56 2.65
N THR A 515 30.88 3.59 2.69
CA THR A 515 30.49 2.91 3.94
C THR A 515 30.91 1.46 3.92
N THR A 516 31.19 0.91 5.09
CA THR A 516 31.68 -0.45 5.25
C THR A 516 30.75 -1.23 6.16
N TYR A 517 30.44 -2.46 5.76
CA TYR A 517 29.67 -3.40 6.56
C TYR A 517 30.39 -4.75 6.61
N VAL A 518 30.40 -5.39 7.78
CA VAL A 518 31.01 -6.71 7.97
C VAL A 518 29.93 -7.73 8.27
N GLN A 519 29.83 -8.77 7.45
CA GLN A 519 28.93 -9.90 7.66
C GLN A 519 29.67 -11.22 7.41
N ASP A 520 29.51 -12.20 8.27
CA ASP A 520 30.11 -13.55 8.15
C ASP A 520 31.62 -13.52 7.86
N GLY A 521 32.35 -12.60 8.52
CA GLY A 521 33.81 -12.43 8.36
C GLY A 521 34.25 -11.79 7.06
N ARG A 522 33.31 -11.32 6.22
CA ARG A 522 33.54 -10.61 4.95
C ARG A 522 33.28 -9.14 5.10
N THR A 523 34.10 -8.31 4.48
CA THR A 523 33.95 -6.85 4.44
C THR A 523 33.36 -6.43 3.10
N PHE A 524 32.27 -5.68 3.16
CA PHE A 524 31.58 -5.11 2.00
C PHE A 524 31.77 -3.59 2.00
N GLN A 525 32.10 -3.06 0.83
CA GLN A 525 32.27 -1.63 0.61
C GLN A 525 31.09 -1.12 -0.21
N PHE A 526 30.39 -0.10 0.27
CA PHE A 526 29.24 0.49 -0.38
C PHE A 526 29.57 1.89 -0.88
N HIS A 527 29.53 2.05 -2.20
CA HIS A 527 29.69 3.37 -2.82
C HIS A 527 28.41 4.20 -2.63
N PRO A 528 28.48 5.50 -2.25
CA PRO A 528 27.30 6.33 -2.05
C PRO A 528 26.51 6.58 -3.36
N MET A 529 27.17 6.55 -4.52
CA MET A 529 26.54 6.63 -5.85
C MET A 529 25.99 5.25 -6.26
N LYS A 530 24.85 4.88 -5.70
CA LYS A 530 24.26 3.51 -5.79
C LYS A 530 23.45 3.24 -7.06
N GLY A 531 23.09 4.28 -7.81
CA GLY A 531 22.20 4.19 -8.97
C GLY A 531 20.71 3.99 -8.61
N PRO A 532 19.85 3.82 -9.62
CA PRO A 532 18.42 3.58 -9.43
C PRO A 532 18.12 2.33 -8.63
N MET A 533 17.17 2.44 -7.70
CA MET A 533 16.62 1.31 -6.94
C MET A 533 15.11 1.46 -6.77
N THR A 534 14.36 0.37 -6.98
CA THR A 534 12.93 0.36 -6.78
C THR A 534 12.58 0.44 -5.29
N THR A 535 11.50 1.11 -4.98
CA THR A 535 10.94 1.14 -3.62
C THR A 535 10.57 -0.28 -3.18
N LEU A 536 10.92 -0.63 -1.94
CA LEU A 536 10.59 -1.91 -1.32
C LEU A 536 9.39 -1.72 -0.37
N THR A 537 8.54 -2.73 -0.26
CA THR A 537 7.49 -2.75 0.78
C THR A 537 8.09 -2.67 2.19
N LEU A 538 7.39 -2.02 3.11
CA LEU A 538 7.71 -2.03 4.54
C LEU A 538 7.02 -3.19 5.28
N ARG A 539 6.24 -4.02 4.60
CA ARG A 539 5.59 -5.17 5.20
C ARG A 539 6.59 -6.27 5.53
N GLY A 540 6.37 -6.94 6.63
CA GLY A 540 7.13 -8.10 7.04
C GLY A 540 8.61 -7.84 7.29
N LEU A 541 9.02 -6.61 7.64
CA LEU A 541 10.42 -6.26 7.87
C LEU A 541 11.03 -6.90 9.13
N SER A 542 10.21 -7.40 10.04
CA SER A 542 10.69 -8.11 11.22
C SER A 542 11.66 -9.24 10.82
N SER A 543 12.85 -9.24 11.39
CA SER A 543 13.90 -10.26 11.14
C SER A 543 14.49 -10.27 9.72
N LEU A 544 14.30 -9.22 8.91
CA LEU A 544 14.86 -9.12 7.57
C LEU A 544 16.16 -8.29 7.48
N ALA A 545 16.73 -7.85 8.60
CA ALA A 545 18.00 -7.13 8.56
C ALA A 545 19.13 -7.99 7.95
N PRO A 546 20.14 -7.37 7.28
CA PRO A 546 20.28 -5.94 7.00
C PRO A 546 19.28 -5.47 5.93
N TYR A 547 18.90 -4.20 5.97
CA TYR A 547 17.87 -3.61 5.10
C TYR A 547 18.45 -2.95 3.84
N HIS A 548 17.59 -2.45 2.95
CA HIS A 548 17.84 -2.01 1.58
C HIS A 548 18.17 -3.15 0.61
N TRP A 549 18.12 -2.85 -0.69
CA TRP A 549 18.57 -3.75 -1.75
C TRP A 549 20.02 -4.20 -1.57
N ARG A 550 20.87 -3.32 -1.04
CA ARG A 550 22.30 -3.62 -0.84
C ARG A 550 22.62 -4.23 0.52
N GLY A 551 21.69 -4.22 1.48
CA GLY A 551 21.98 -4.65 2.85
C GLY A 551 22.92 -3.69 3.59
N ASP A 552 22.99 -2.43 3.19
CA ASP A 552 23.88 -1.41 3.74
C ASP A 552 23.33 -0.75 5.03
N LYS A 553 22.16 -1.17 5.48
CA LYS A 553 21.53 -0.71 6.73
C LYS A 553 21.42 -1.87 7.73
N PRO A 554 22.31 -1.96 8.74
CA PRO A 554 22.38 -3.11 9.64
C PRO A 554 21.13 -3.29 10.51
N ASN A 555 20.40 -2.23 10.76
CA ASN A 555 19.15 -2.21 11.52
C ASN A 555 18.28 -1.04 11.04
N PHE A 556 17.03 -0.95 11.55
CA PHE A 556 16.11 0.10 11.14
C PHE A 556 16.54 1.50 11.62
N ALA A 557 17.22 1.61 12.77
CA ALA A 557 17.72 2.89 13.28
C ALA A 557 18.76 3.54 12.33
N ALA A 558 19.44 2.76 11.49
CA ALA A 558 20.36 3.28 10.48
C ALA A 558 19.69 4.14 9.38
N PHE A 559 18.33 4.14 9.30
CA PHE A 559 17.58 5.05 8.42
C PHE A 559 17.43 6.46 9.00
N ASN A 560 17.78 6.69 10.26
CA ASN A 560 17.60 8.01 10.90
C ASN A 560 18.29 9.15 10.13
N VAL A 561 19.37 8.88 9.44
CA VAL A 561 20.09 9.86 8.61
C VAL A 561 19.23 10.39 7.45
N ALA A 562 18.26 9.61 6.95
CA ALA A 562 17.38 10.01 5.84
C ALA A 562 16.48 11.21 6.20
N PHE A 563 16.09 11.35 7.47
CA PHE A 563 15.33 12.53 7.92
C PHE A 563 16.10 13.84 7.69
N GLN A 564 17.42 13.78 7.73
CA GLN A 564 18.28 14.93 7.48
C GLN A 564 18.65 15.06 6.01
N VAL A 565 19.20 14.02 5.40
CA VAL A 565 19.81 14.11 4.06
C VAL A 565 18.73 14.18 2.97
N LEU A 566 17.80 13.24 2.94
CA LEU A 566 16.73 13.22 1.93
C LEU A 566 15.62 14.20 2.28
N MET A 567 15.19 14.22 3.55
CA MET A 567 14.02 14.99 3.96
C MET A 567 14.34 16.43 4.36
N GLY A 568 15.63 16.80 4.54
CA GLY A 568 16.03 18.16 4.92
C GLY A 568 15.56 18.59 6.31
N GLY A 569 15.12 17.66 7.14
CA GLY A 569 14.67 17.86 8.52
C GLY A 569 15.73 17.54 9.55
N ASN A 570 15.31 17.12 10.73
CA ASN A 570 16.19 16.72 11.82
C ASN A 570 16.12 15.21 12.07
N GLN A 571 17.25 14.61 12.44
CA GLN A 571 17.27 13.23 12.91
C GLN A 571 16.41 13.08 14.18
N LEU A 572 15.75 11.94 14.30
CA LEU A 572 14.97 11.57 15.47
C LEU A 572 15.90 11.23 16.65
N ASN A 573 15.44 11.45 17.86
CA ASN A 573 16.10 10.90 19.04
C ASN A 573 15.90 9.37 19.11
N THR A 574 16.63 8.70 20.01
CA THR A 574 16.59 7.23 20.12
C THR A 574 15.20 6.70 20.49
N ALA A 575 14.48 7.37 21.41
CA ALA A 575 13.17 6.90 21.85
C ALA A 575 12.14 6.95 20.70
N ASP A 576 12.16 8.00 19.88
CA ASP A 576 11.32 8.15 18.70
C ASP A 576 11.66 7.11 17.63
N MET A 577 12.96 6.85 17.38
CA MET A 577 13.39 5.78 16.47
C MET A 577 12.97 4.39 16.96
N ASP A 578 12.94 4.15 18.27
CA ASP A 578 12.47 2.88 18.84
C ASP A 578 10.95 2.70 18.65
N LEU A 579 10.16 3.77 18.83
CA LEU A 579 8.73 3.75 18.52
C LEU A 579 8.48 3.46 17.03
N TYR A 580 9.20 4.16 16.15
CA TYR A 580 9.09 3.95 14.71
C TYR A 580 9.49 2.53 14.29
N THR A 581 10.61 2.02 14.84
CA THR A 581 11.06 0.64 14.61
C THR A 581 10.01 -0.38 15.09
N THR A 582 9.39 -0.14 16.25
CA THR A 582 8.32 -1.00 16.78
C THR A 582 7.13 -1.06 15.84
N PHE A 583 6.69 0.09 15.32
CA PHE A 583 5.60 0.15 14.35
C PHE A 583 5.95 -0.60 13.05
N VAL A 584 7.07 -0.29 12.41
CA VAL A 584 7.44 -0.89 11.12
C VAL A 584 7.58 -2.41 11.23
N ASN A 585 8.18 -2.91 12.32
CA ASN A 585 8.30 -4.35 12.58
C ASN A 585 6.96 -5.04 12.88
N SER A 586 5.90 -4.28 13.16
CA SER A 586 4.56 -4.82 13.39
C SER A 586 3.74 -4.99 12.11
N VAL A 587 4.14 -4.38 11.00
CA VAL A 587 3.37 -4.40 9.75
C VAL A 587 3.49 -5.77 9.09
N LEU A 588 2.36 -6.46 8.96
CA LEU A 588 2.27 -7.79 8.39
C LEU A 588 2.03 -7.73 6.88
N TYR A 589 2.47 -8.77 6.16
CA TYR A 589 2.03 -8.98 4.79
C TYR A 589 0.54 -9.27 4.74
N LEU A 590 -0.11 -8.80 3.69
CA LEU A 590 -1.45 -9.26 3.34
C LEU A 590 -1.42 -10.75 2.96
N PRO A 591 -2.54 -11.48 3.09
CA PRO A 591 -2.63 -12.84 2.57
C PRO A 591 -2.30 -12.87 1.08
N ASN A 592 -1.52 -13.87 0.62
CA ASN A 592 -1.26 -14.00 -0.82
C ASN A 592 -2.54 -14.44 -1.53
N PRO A 593 -3.12 -13.62 -2.42
CA PRO A 593 -4.39 -13.91 -3.06
C PRO A 593 -4.33 -15.10 -4.04
N ASN A 594 -3.13 -15.51 -4.45
CA ASN A 594 -2.90 -16.64 -5.36
C ASN A 594 -2.87 -18.01 -4.62
N ARG A 595 -3.06 -18.03 -3.30
CA ARG A 595 -3.18 -19.28 -2.53
C ARG A 595 -4.64 -19.61 -2.24
N ASN A 596 -4.91 -20.90 -2.02
CA ASN A 596 -6.22 -21.35 -1.56
C ASN A 596 -6.53 -20.77 -0.17
N LEU A 597 -7.82 -20.73 0.21
CA LEU A 597 -8.25 -20.20 1.51
C LEU A 597 -7.53 -20.84 2.70
N ASP A 598 -7.27 -22.14 2.63
CA ASP A 598 -6.55 -22.94 3.65
C ASP A 598 -5.02 -22.76 3.59
N ASN A 599 -4.52 -21.78 2.82
CA ASN A 599 -3.10 -21.52 2.56
C ASN A 599 -2.35 -22.61 1.78
N THR A 600 -3.03 -23.58 1.19
CA THR A 600 -2.41 -24.54 0.27
C THR A 600 -2.13 -23.91 -1.10
N LEU A 601 -1.23 -24.53 -1.87
CA LEU A 601 -0.95 -24.11 -3.24
C LEU A 601 -2.08 -24.48 -4.19
N PRO A 602 -2.49 -23.61 -5.12
CA PRO A 602 -3.47 -23.96 -6.15
C PRO A 602 -2.90 -25.00 -7.11
N THR A 603 -3.76 -25.65 -7.88
CA THR A 603 -3.36 -26.67 -8.88
C THR A 603 -2.63 -26.07 -10.08
N SER A 604 -2.88 -24.79 -10.37
CA SER A 604 -2.23 -24.04 -11.47
C SER A 604 -2.19 -22.56 -11.13
N GLN A 605 -1.14 -21.90 -11.58
CA GLN A 605 -0.98 -20.44 -11.53
C GLN A 605 -0.18 -19.97 -12.74
N ASN A 606 -0.70 -19.01 -13.50
CA ASN A 606 -0.03 -18.44 -14.67
C ASN A 606 0.56 -19.49 -15.65
N GLY A 607 -0.21 -20.59 -15.88
CA GLY A 607 0.17 -21.67 -16.79
C GLY A 607 1.21 -22.66 -16.26
N GLY A 608 1.65 -22.55 -14.99
CA GLY A 608 2.53 -23.51 -14.32
C GLY A 608 1.86 -24.22 -13.15
N ASN A 609 2.54 -25.22 -12.59
CA ASN A 609 2.12 -25.96 -11.41
C ASN A 609 2.91 -25.50 -10.17
N PRO A 610 2.31 -24.74 -9.22
CA PRO A 610 3.01 -24.23 -8.06
C PRO A 610 3.61 -25.30 -7.13
N SER A 611 2.96 -26.48 -7.03
CA SER A 611 3.48 -27.57 -6.20
C SER A 611 4.72 -28.24 -6.82
N ALA A 612 4.73 -28.42 -8.14
CA ALA A 612 5.92 -28.86 -8.85
C ALA A 612 7.03 -27.80 -8.75
N GLY A 613 6.66 -26.53 -8.90
CA GLY A 613 7.56 -25.39 -8.74
C GLY A 613 8.20 -25.30 -7.37
N LEU A 614 7.46 -25.52 -6.29
CA LEU A 614 8.00 -25.62 -4.93
C LEU A 614 9.02 -26.76 -4.82
N ASN A 615 8.70 -27.96 -5.34
CA ASN A 615 9.64 -29.07 -5.34
C ASN A 615 10.93 -28.71 -6.10
N ASP A 616 10.82 -28.13 -7.29
CA ASP A 616 11.99 -27.74 -8.10
C ASP A 616 12.80 -26.63 -7.42
N TYR A 617 12.15 -25.66 -6.80
CA TYR A 617 12.75 -24.60 -6.01
C TYR A 617 13.61 -25.13 -4.87
N LEU A 618 13.14 -26.18 -4.18
CA LEU A 618 13.82 -26.80 -3.04
C LEU A 618 14.93 -27.79 -3.45
N THR A 619 14.78 -28.52 -4.56
CA THR A 619 15.58 -29.71 -4.83
C THR A 619 16.43 -29.64 -6.07
N VAL A 620 16.01 -28.88 -7.11
CA VAL A 620 16.74 -28.84 -8.39
C VAL A 620 17.87 -27.82 -8.36
N LYS A 621 19.08 -28.30 -8.59
CA LYS A 621 20.29 -27.46 -8.69
C LYS A 621 20.47 -26.88 -10.09
N GLY A 622 19.61 -25.93 -10.44
CA GLY A 622 19.57 -25.27 -11.77
C GLY A 622 20.13 -23.86 -11.81
N THR A 623 20.52 -23.30 -10.66
CA THR A 623 21.04 -21.92 -10.56
C THR A 623 22.57 -21.90 -10.60
N ASN A 624 23.13 -21.23 -11.59
CA ASN A 624 24.56 -21.01 -11.69
C ASN A 624 24.99 -19.82 -10.83
N VAL A 625 25.68 -20.10 -9.73
CA VAL A 625 26.17 -19.10 -8.78
C VAL A 625 27.66 -18.88 -9.05
N PRO A 626 28.14 -17.64 -9.28
CA PRO A 626 29.57 -17.40 -9.44
C PRO A 626 30.36 -17.85 -8.21
N PRO A 627 31.51 -18.48 -8.36
CA PRO A 627 32.31 -18.98 -7.24
C PRO A 627 32.59 -17.89 -6.20
N GLY A 628 32.32 -18.20 -4.92
CA GLY A 628 32.54 -17.27 -3.80
C GLY A 628 31.54 -16.13 -3.67
N SER A 629 30.48 -16.09 -4.50
CA SER A 629 29.44 -15.04 -4.41
C SER A 629 28.72 -15.06 -3.08
N ILE A 630 28.41 -16.24 -2.56
CA ILE A 630 27.64 -16.42 -1.34
C ILE A 630 28.37 -17.43 -0.44
N VAL A 631 28.52 -17.10 0.84
CA VAL A 631 29.16 -17.98 1.81
C VAL A 631 28.38 -19.29 1.96
N GLY A 632 29.07 -20.42 1.82
CA GLY A 632 28.48 -21.75 1.99
C GLY A 632 27.61 -22.23 0.84
N VAL A 633 27.46 -21.47 -0.25
CA VAL A 633 26.71 -21.88 -1.43
C VAL A 633 27.65 -22.27 -2.56
N SER A 634 27.52 -23.50 -3.07
CA SER A 634 28.26 -24.02 -4.21
C SER A 634 27.39 -24.03 -5.48
N SER A 635 28.02 -23.82 -6.63
CA SER A 635 27.36 -23.89 -7.93
C SER A 635 27.42 -25.31 -8.50
N PRO A 636 26.35 -25.82 -9.17
CA PRO A 636 25.03 -25.22 -9.25
C PRO A 636 24.24 -25.35 -7.94
N ALA A 637 23.37 -24.37 -7.65
CA ALA A 637 22.58 -24.27 -6.43
C ALA A 637 21.08 -24.43 -6.68
N THR A 638 20.32 -24.73 -5.62
CA THR A 638 18.86 -24.60 -5.61
C THR A 638 18.47 -23.14 -5.32
N CYS A 639 17.24 -22.74 -5.64
CA CYS A 639 16.73 -21.41 -5.27
C CYS A 639 16.70 -21.24 -3.74
N GLN A 640 16.30 -22.31 -3.02
CA GLN A 640 16.25 -22.35 -1.56
C GLN A 640 17.62 -22.07 -0.90
N ALA A 641 18.75 -22.39 -1.55
CA ALA A 641 20.06 -22.13 -0.99
C ALA A 641 20.32 -20.64 -0.74
N CYS A 642 19.61 -19.75 -1.43
CA CYS A 642 19.71 -18.31 -1.30
C CYS A 642 18.40 -17.70 -0.76
N HIS A 643 17.25 -18.10 -1.31
CA HIS A 643 15.94 -17.54 -0.95
C HIS A 643 15.14 -18.55 -0.13
N VAL A 644 14.93 -18.26 1.14
CA VAL A 644 14.15 -19.13 2.05
C VAL A 644 12.69 -19.21 1.61
N ALA A 645 12.16 -20.43 1.44
CA ALA A 645 10.80 -20.68 0.99
C ALA A 645 9.74 -20.56 2.09
N ASP A 646 10.09 -20.90 3.33
CA ASP A 646 9.14 -20.84 4.45
C ASP A 646 8.90 -19.39 4.91
N PRO A 647 7.69 -19.10 5.45
CA PRO A 647 7.43 -17.82 6.06
C PRO A 647 8.28 -17.64 7.32
N GLY A 648 9.46 -17.12 7.15
CA GLY A 648 10.47 -16.91 8.19
C GLY A 648 11.31 -15.68 7.83
N PRO A 649 12.33 -15.39 8.60
CA PRO A 649 13.23 -14.30 8.25
C PRO A 649 13.79 -14.53 6.85
N GLY A 650 13.72 -13.52 6.00
CA GLY A 650 14.41 -13.51 4.73
C GLY A 650 15.93 -13.67 4.97
N THR A 651 16.65 -14.09 3.95
CA THR A 651 18.09 -14.23 4.06
C THR A 651 18.78 -12.86 4.25
N SER A 652 19.76 -12.78 5.15
CA SER A 652 20.63 -11.62 5.32
C SER A 652 21.92 -11.71 4.53
N LEU A 653 22.15 -12.79 3.77
CA LEU A 653 23.39 -13.01 3.02
C LEU A 653 23.55 -11.94 1.93
N LEU A 654 24.76 -11.44 1.77
CA LEU A 654 25.17 -10.52 0.71
C LEU A 654 25.87 -11.29 -0.41
N ILE A 655 25.60 -10.91 -1.64
CA ILE A 655 26.23 -11.49 -2.83
C ILE A 655 27.63 -10.89 -3.02
N ASN A 656 28.62 -11.76 -3.36
CA ASN A 656 29.95 -11.35 -3.77
C ASN A 656 30.52 -12.37 -4.79
N PRO A 657 30.89 -12.05 -6.04
CA PRO A 657 30.90 -10.68 -6.56
C PRO A 657 29.50 -10.09 -6.61
N ASP A 658 29.45 -8.79 -6.61
CA ASP A 658 28.23 -8.02 -6.59
C ASP A 658 27.50 -8.00 -7.95
N ILE A 659 26.30 -7.44 -7.95
CA ILE A 659 25.54 -7.15 -9.15
C ILE A 659 25.87 -5.72 -9.57
N ASN A 660 26.23 -5.54 -10.84
CA ASN A 660 26.62 -4.23 -11.39
C ASN A 660 27.74 -3.53 -10.62
N GLY A 661 28.71 -4.31 -10.10
CA GLY A 661 29.88 -3.75 -9.41
C GLY A 661 29.59 -3.26 -7.98
N GLN A 662 28.54 -3.74 -7.33
CA GLN A 662 28.22 -3.39 -5.95
C GLN A 662 27.56 -4.54 -5.18
N PRO A 663 27.76 -4.63 -3.86
CA PRO A 663 27.15 -5.65 -3.03
C PRO A 663 25.61 -5.51 -3.02
N MET A 664 24.92 -6.65 -3.02
CA MET A 664 23.46 -6.72 -2.94
C MET A 664 23.05 -7.75 -1.89
N LYS A 665 21.99 -7.45 -1.16
CA LYS A 665 21.32 -8.41 -0.31
C LYS A 665 20.47 -9.35 -1.17
N ILE A 666 20.39 -10.60 -0.78
CA ILE A 666 19.42 -11.54 -1.35
C ILE A 666 18.03 -11.15 -0.87
N PRO A 667 17.12 -10.74 -1.77
CA PRO A 667 15.80 -10.25 -1.36
C PRO A 667 14.88 -11.40 -0.92
N GLN A 668 13.93 -11.09 -0.07
CA GLN A 668 12.77 -11.92 0.16
C GLN A 668 11.88 -11.94 -1.11
N LEU A 669 11.10 -13.02 -1.32
CA LEU A 669 10.30 -13.20 -2.54
C LEU A 669 8.78 -13.14 -2.28
N ARG A 670 8.35 -12.70 -1.10
CA ARG A 670 6.93 -12.47 -0.81
C ARG A 670 6.43 -11.30 -1.64
N GLU A 671 5.16 -11.32 -2.02
CA GLU A 671 4.51 -10.26 -2.81
C GLU A 671 5.07 -10.06 -4.24
N MET A 672 5.73 -11.08 -4.82
CA MET A 672 6.18 -11.00 -6.23
C MET A 672 5.01 -10.79 -7.21
N TYR A 673 3.79 -11.16 -6.82
CA TYR A 673 2.58 -10.95 -7.61
C TYR A 673 2.25 -9.45 -7.81
N GLN A 674 2.74 -8.56 -6.96
CA GLN A 674 2.54 -7.12 -7.09
C GLN A 674 3.41 -6.47 -8.18
N LYS A 675 4.49 -7.12 -8.61
CA LYS A 675 5.48 -6.58 -9.56
C LYS A 675 5.32 -7.11 -10.99
N GLN A 676 4.07 -7.26 -11.45
CA GLN A 676 3.78 -7.89 -12.74
C GLN A 676 3.19 -6.93 -13.79
N LEU A 677 3.17 -5.62 -13.54
CA LEU A 677 2.52 -4.63 -14.42
C LEU A 677 3.48 -4.04 -15.47
N PHE A 678 4.79 -4.29 -15.35
CA PHE A 678 5.77 -3.87 -16.37
C PHE A 678 5.89 -4.93 -17.48
N THR A 679 5.73 -4.49 -18.72
CA THR A 679 6.03 -5.32 -19.90
C THR A 679 6.77 -4.48 -20.95
N ASN A 680 7.85 -5.04 -21.51
CA ASN A 680 8.60 -4.40 -22.58
C ASN A 680 8.40 -5.11 -23.94
N THR A 681 7.46 -6.04 -24.04
CA THR A 681 7.13 -6.82 -25.22
C THR A 681 5.77 -6.48 -25.83
N ALA A 682 4.87 -5.90 -25.03
CA ALA A 682 3.59 -5.38 -25.52
C ALA A 682 3.77 -3.93 -26.03
N PRO A 683 2.86 -3.43 -26.88
CA PRO A 683 2.91 -2.04 -27.36
C PRO A 683 2.69 -1.01 -26.24
N GLU A 684 2.02 -1.39 -25.15
CA GLU A 684 1.73 -0.54 -24.00
C GLU A 684 2.03 -1.25 -22.68
N THR A 685 2.44 -0.49 -21.67
CA THR A 685 2.68 -0.98 -20.30
C THR A 685 2.12 -0.01 -19.27
N ILE A 686 1.69 -0.55 -18.12
CA ILE A 686 1.22 0.26 -16.97
C ILE A 686 2.44 0.80 -16.22
N ASP A 687 3.32 -0.09 -15.74
CA ASP A 687 4.52 0.27 -14.97
C ASP A 687 5.75 0.41 -15.90
N GLY A 688 6.71 1.22 -15.46
CA GLY A 688 8.02 1.36 -16.12
C GLY A 688 9.16 0.63 -15.42
N PHE A 689 8.86 -0.02 -14.29
CA PHE A 689 9.83 -0.73 -13.44
C PHE A 689 9.27 -2.09 -13.02
N GLY A 690 10.06 -3.13 -13.12
CA GLY A 690 9.68 -4.50 -12.79
C GLY A 690 10.53 -5.09 -11.67
N ASN A 691 11.16 -6.21 -12.00
CA ASN A 691 11.94 -7.01 -11.06
C ASN A 691 13.40 -6.55 -10.99
N VAL A 692 14.15 -7.12 -10.04
CA VAL A 692 15.52 -6.80 -9.59
C VAL A 692 15.61 -5.41 -8.95
N HIS A 693 16.79 -5.03 -8.46
CA HIS A 693 16.99 -3.83 -7.64
C HIS A 693 16.63 -2.53 -8.36
N ASP A 694 16.89 -2.44 -9.67
CA ASP A 694 16.66 -1.24 -10.47
C ASP A 694 15.36 -1.28 -11.29
N GLY A 695 14.59 -2.38 -11.20
CA GLY A 695 13.37 -2.57 -11.95
C GLY A 695 13.55 -2.91 -13.44
N SER A 696 14.80 -3.17 -13.89
CA SER A 696 15.10 -3.34 -15.33
C SER A 696 14.63 -4.66 -15.94
N VAL A 697 14.13 -5.60 -15.14
CA VAL A 697 13.65 -6.90 -15.59
C VAL A 697 12.14 -6.93 -15.57
N PRO A 698 11.47 -6.94 -16.73
CA PRO A 698 10.04 -6.71 -16.81
C PRO A 698 9.20 -7.82 -16.17
N SER A 699 9.62 -9.08 -16.23
CA SER A 699 8.84 -10.21 -15.73
C SER A 699 9.69 -11.29 -15.08
N LEU A 700 9.08 -12.14 -14.26
CA LEU A 700 9.70 -13.35 -13.71
C LEU A 700 10.12 -14.32 -14.84
N THR A 701 9.35 -14.41 -15.92
CA THR A 701 9.72 -15.19 -17.11
C THR A 701 11.05 -14.70 -17.67
N THR A 702 11.19 -13.39 -17.89
CA THR A 702 12.43 -12.79 -18.37
C THR A 702 13.58 -13.03 -17.40
N PHE A 703 13.33 -12.92 -16.09
CA PHE A 703 14.31 -13.18 -15.04
C PHE A 703 14.83 -14.62 -15.10
N LEU A 704 13.93 -15.63 -15.11
CA LEU A 704 14.30 -17.05 -15.14
C LEU A 704 14.90 -17.52 -16.47
N ASN A 705 14.75 -16.76 -17.54
CA ASN A 705 15.38 -17.04 -18.83
C ASN A 705 16.82 -16.50 -18.96
N ARG A 706 17.37 -15.86 -17.93
CA ARG A 706 18.78 -15.44 -17.90
C ARG A 706 19.73 -16.64 -17.80
N ASN A 707 20.98 -16.47 -18.25
CA ASN A 707 22.02 -17.51 -18.26
C ASN A 707 22.26 -18.12 -16.86
N GLY A 708 22.04 -17.38 -15.78
CA GLY A 708 22.13 -17.87 -14.42
C GLY A 708 21.18 -19.03 -14.08
N PHE A 709 20.11 -19.23 -14.90
CA PHE A 709 19.10 -20.26 -14.69
C PHE A 709 19.07 -21.28 -15.83
N SER A 710 20.16 -21.44 -16.58
CA SER A 710 20.24 -22.38 -17.71
C SER A 710 20.17 -23.85 -17.31
N GLY A 711 20.34 -24.19 -16.04
CA GLY A 711 20.19 -25.56 -15.51
C GLY A 711 18.76 -26.03 -15.35
N TYR A 712 17.75 -25.17 -15.53
CA TYR A 712 16.32 -25.55 -15.47
C TYR A 712 15.76 -25.71 -16.89
N THR A 713 14.87 -26.71 -17.06
CA THR A 713 14.02 -26.85 -18.26
C THR A 713 12.98 -25.73 -18.29
N GLN A 714 12.37 -25.48 -19.46
CA GLN A 714 11.32 -24.45 -19.59
C GLN A 714 10.10 -24.76 -18.70
N THR A 715 9.70 -26.05 -18.59
CA THR A 715 8.62 -26.48 -17.70
C THR A 715 8.95 -26.13 -16.25
N GLN A 716 10.15 -26.47 -15.78
CA GLN A 716 10.59 -26.13 -14.41
C GLN A 716 10.61 -24.63 -14.16
N LYS A 717 11.02 -23.81 -15.14
CA LYS A 717 10.97 -22.35 -15.01
C LYS A 717 9.55 -21.83 -14.88
N ASN A 718 8.62 -22.38 -15.67
CA ASN A 718 7.20 -22.01 -15.59
C ASN A 718 6.59 -22.42 -14.22
N ASP A 719 6.93 -23.62 -13.74
CA ASP A 719 6.45 -24.10 -12.44
C ASP A 719 7.06 -23.31 -11.28
N ILE A 720 8.35 -22.99 -11.32
CA ILE A 720 9.03 -22.13 -10.34
C ILE A 720 8.39 -20.72 -10.34
N GLN A 721 8.12 -20.13 -11.51
CA GLN A 721 7.41 -18.86 -11.61
C GLN A 721 6.03 -18.93 -10.94
N ALA A 722 5.26 -19.98 -11.24
CA ALA A 722 3.96 -20.19 -10.63
C ALA A 722 4.05 -20.28 -9.11
N PHE A 723 5.04 -20.99 -8.57
CA PHE A 723 5.31 -21.03 -7.13
C PHE A 723 5.70 -19.66 -6.56
N MET A 724 6.58 -18.89 -7.24
CA MET A 724 6.99 -17.56 -6.77
C MET A 724 5.82 -16.58 -6.66
N LEU A 725 4.83 -16.68 -7.55
CA LEU A 725 3.59 -15.88 -7.45
C LEU A 725 2.71 -16.31 -6.27
N CYS A 726 2.82 -17.57 -5.85
CA CYS A 726 2.09 -18.15 -4.70
C CYS A 726 2.96 -18.21 -3.43
N PHE A 727 4.03 -17.41 -3.32
CA PHE A 727 4.93 -17.47 -2.17
C PHE A 727 4.18 -17.18 -0.86
N ASP A 728 4.43 -17.96 0.19
CA ASP A 728 3.71 -17.82 1.46
C ASP A 728 4.08 -16.51 2.17
N THR A 729 3.07 -15.70 2.50
CA THR A 729 3.25 -14.44 3.22
C THR A 729 3.20 -14.62 4.75
N GLY A 730 2.93 -15.85 5.23
CA GLY A 730 2.75 -16.13 6.65
C GLY A 730 1.32 -15.85 7.15
N THR A 731 0.43 -15.41 6.26
CA THR A 731 -0.98 -15.14 6.57
C THR A 731 -1.87 -15.89 5.57
N ALA A 732 -2.69 -16.80 6.07
CA ALA A 732 -3.60 -17.57 5.21
C ALA A 732 -4.71 -16.68 4.62
N PRO A 733 -5.14 -16.87 3.36
CA PRO A 733 -6.25 -16.13 2.77
C PRO A 733 -7.58 -16.25 3.54
N ALA A 734 -7.78 -17.30 4.34
CA ALA A 734 -8.93 -17.42 5.22
C ALA A 734 -8.92 -16.46 6.42
N VAL A 735 -7.81 -15.77 6.69
CA VAL A 735 -7.73 -14.81 7.80
C VAL A 735 -8.68 -13.64 7.53
N GLY A 736 -9.62 -13.46 8.44
CA GLY A 736 -10.69 -12.46 8.31
C GLY A 736 -11.84 -12.84 7.38
N TYR A 737 -11.78 -14.01 6.73
CA TYR A 737 -12.88 -14.48 5.90
C TYR A 737 -14.17 -14.62 6.72
N THR A 738 -15.25 -14.07 6.21
CA THR A 738 -16.57 -14.14 6.82
C THR A 738 -17.61 -14.68 5.83
N ARG A 739 -18.53 -15.48 6.32
CA ARG A 739 -19.64 -16.02 5.54
C ARG A 739 -20.95 -15.77 6.25
N THR A 740 -21.90 -15.13 5.60
CA THR A 740 -23.27 -15.05 6.09
C THR A 740 -24.02 -16.30 5.65
N LEU A 741 -24.57 -17.05 6.61
CA LEU A 741 -25.42 -18.20 6.35
C LEU A 741 -26.88 -17.78 6.35
N THR A 742 -27.61 -18.17 5.33
CA THR A 742 -29.06 -17.99 5.25
C THR A 742 -29.78 -19.33 5.22
N TYR A 743 -31.07 -19.32 5.52
CA TYR A 743 -31.87 -20.55 5.42
C TYR A 743 -31.91 -21.11 3.98
N ALA A 744 -31.73 -20.24 2.99
CA ALA A 744 -31.78 -20.64 1.58
C ALA A 744 -30.49 -21.35 1.11
N ASP A 745 -29.32 -21.01 1.68
CA ASP A 745 -28.02 -21.49 1.22
C ASP A 745 -27.28 -22.40 2.21
N ILE A 746 -27.84 -22.65 3.39
CA ILE A 746 -27.20 -23.48 4.44
C ILE A 746 -26.89 -24.89 4.00
N THR A 747 -27.58 -25.43 3.00
CA THR A 747 -27.36 -26.76 2.43
C THR A 747 -26.46 -26.75 1.17
N ASP A 748 -26.04 -25.60 0.72
CA ASP A 748 -25.13 -25.46 -0.44
C ASP A 748 -23.74 -26.03 -0.10
N THR A 749 -23.20 -26.87 -1.00
CA THR A 749 -21.93 -27.57 -0.77
C THR A 749 -20.75 -26.58 -0.60
N ALA A 750 -20.72 -25.47 -1.34
CA ALA A 750 -19.67 -24.47 -1.20
C ALA A 750 -19.76 -23.79 0.16
N VAL A 751 -20.99 -23.45 0.59
CA VAL A 751 -21.24 -22.85 1.91
C VAL A 751 -20.84 -23.78 3.04
N GLN A 752 -21.11 -25.08 2.92
CA GLN A 752 -20.69 -26.10 3.91
C GLN A 752 -19.17 -26.28 3.91
N SER A 753 -18.51 -26.16 2.76
CA SER A 753 -17.04 -26.19 2.66
C SER A 753 -16.43 -25.02 3.39
N ASP A 754 -16.93 -23.79 3.15
CA ASP A 754 -16.50 -22.57 3.85
C ASP A 754 -16.72 -22.69 5.36
N TRP A 755 -17.89 -23.21 5.77
CA TRP A 755 -18.20 -23.44 7.18
C TRP A 755 -17.20 -24.40 7.83
N THR A 756 -16.85 -25.49 7.14
CA THR A 756 -15.87 -26.48 7.63
C THR A 756 -14.47 -25.87 7.75
N LEU A 757 -14.09 -25.01 6.82
CA LEU A 757 -12.81 -24.29 6.84
C LEU A 757 -12.72 -23.31 8.03
N LEU A 758 -13.82 -22.66 8.37
CA LEU A 758 -13.87 -21.63 9.42
C LEU A 758 -14.00 -22.22 10.85
N GLN A 759 -14.33 -23.51 11.00
CA GLN A 759 -14.37 -24.24 12.27
C GLN A 759 -12.98 -24.73 12.70
#